data_3113635ce55895d9a2dd3595d452bf57
#
_entry.id   3113635ce55895d9a2dd3595d452bf57
#
_cell.length_a   1.000
_cell.length_b   1.000
_cell.length_c   1.000
_cell.angle_alpha   90.00
_cell.angle_beta   90.00
_cell.angle_gamma   90.00
#
_symmetry.space_group_name_H-M   'P 1'
#
loop_
_entity.id
_entity.type
_entity.pdbx_description
1 polymer ?
#
loop_
_entity_poly.entity_id
_entity_poly.type
_entity_poly.pdbx_seq_one_letter_code
_entity_poly.pdbx_strand_id
1 'polypeptide(L)'
;RWYLEWHPPIMHDLHESVWFLYTYSGQAPQNTLFDPILWAELPWFSNFEMAQLTKYGMPGVWTHGYVDGWSPGYVAIMSANHNGMMRMYEIMGNGGATTMHRFIPENKPELKGGGGGPAGDVTKRQWYRPNPPYRDVMWSMRNNTNYAETGVLTALQMTSSFPQVILENFYTKSKNSIHAGETEAPYAFVLPGDQEDMTRVAFVIRILRMQGIEVGRATSEIKLKDGTYPAGSLVVKCNQPYGRLAKTLLGKQVDPDPELTTYDDSAWTMGLMTRTTIKPTTDAAILKTAVELVSKYVPPSKIDSQPGAVAYAVPDHGSPNMITLRYELKGVNVKIVEASFKAGAVTIPAGSFVVPASALNDLKAAATKLALDAVALTAQPTVAMHDAALPRVAIYSTWGGTQDVGWVRYAFDQYGVPYDLIFKERVLKGDLHSSYDLILIPNQARNAKTLVTDIPKGKIPLAYTKTDKFKFLGDYGSSEDITGGMGAQGVAELQKFTEQGGLLVTLGTSSFFPPDFGITPRIDSGTTTPRFYAPGPIVEAEITQRTNPIFYGYTESTIPVRWAGGPLFRMEPEQNKSDVLMRYPGGDKAVLSGLMNGADEIKGRAALVKTSVGQGEVVMFTTNPIWRWQNIGEFRMMFNTILNYKSLDIQPAVPAKAM
;
A
#
# COMPACT_ATOMS: atom_id res chain seq x y z
N ARG A 1 4.30 7.93 16.43
CA ARG A 1 5.14 8.72 17.39
C ARG A 1 4.39 8.98 18.68
N TRP A 2 3.27 9.71 18.63
CA TRP A 2 2.49 10.09 19.82
C TRP A 2 2.19 8.89 20.74
N TYR A 3 1.70 7.76 20.19
CA TYR A 3 1.44 6.55 20.97
C TYR A 3 2.69 6.05 21.71
N LEU A 4 3.85 6.02 21.06
CA LEU A 4 5.12 5.56 21.63
C LEU A 4 5.76 6.57 22.62
N GLU A 5 5.33 7.82 22.60
CA GLU A 5 5.75 8.81 23.62
C GLU A 5 5.01 8.60 24.94
N TRP A 6 3.76 8.17 24.87
CA TRP A 6 2.88 8.02 26.05
C TRP A 6 2.76 6.57 26.53
N HIS A 7 2.93 5.59 25.64
CA HIS A 7 2.74 4.16 25.92
C HIS A 7 1.46 3.84 26.69
N PRO A 8 0.29 4.32 26.29
CA PRO A 8 -0.95 4.05 27.02
C PRO A 8 -1.27 2.54 26.90
N PRO A 9 -1.69 1.88 28.00
CA PRO A 9 -2.08 0.48 27.94
C PRO A 9 -3.38 0.26 27.17
N ILE A 10 -4.20 1.30 27.00
CA ILE A 10 -5.46 1.27 26.26
C ILE A 10 -5.53 2.43 25.29
N MET A 11 -5.98 2.16 24.07
CA MET A 11 -6.24 3.15 23.03
C MET A 11 -7.70 3.06 22.61
N HIS A 12 -8.36 4.20 22.42
CA HIS A 12 -9.72 4.28 21.88
C HIS A 12 -9.72 4.77 20.45
N ASP A 13 -10.52 4.12 19.60
CA ASP A 13 -10.74 4.47 18.20
C ASP A 13 -12.24 4.45 17.90
N LEU A 14 -12.79 5.56 17.41
CA LEU A 14 -14.22 5.74 17.23
C LEU A 14 -14.54 5.90 15.76
N HIS A 15 -15.39 5.02 15.26
CA HIS A 15 -15.83 4.93 13.86
C HIS A 15 -17.35 5.01 13.73
N GLU A 16 -17.82 5.13 12.49
CA GLU A 16 -19.24 5.17 12.15
C GLU A 16 -19.52 4.39 10.85
N SER A 17 -20.17 3.25 10.95
CA SER A 17 -20.56 2.47 9.78
C SER A 17 -21.63 1.43 10.00
N VAL A 18 -21.97 1.05 11.25
CA VAL A 18 -22.89 -0.04 11.56
C VAL A 18 -24.06 0.41 12.43
N TRP A 19 -25.07 -0.49 12.58
CA TRP A 19 -26.27 -0.22 13.36
C TRP A 19 -25.97 -0.06 14.85
N PHE A 20 -26.53 0.96 15.45
CA PHE A 20 -26.42 1.29 16.89
C PHE A 20 -24.96 1.52 17.31
N LEU A 21 -24.49 0.74 18.28
CA LEU A 21 -23.12 0.75 18.76
C LEU A 21 -22.57 -0.68 18.79
N TYR A 22 -21.56 -0.91 17.98
CA TYR A 22 -20.67 -2.07 18.09
C TYR A 22 -19.50 -1.75 19.01
N THR A 23 -19.18 -2.65 19.93
CA THR A 23 -17.98 -2.58 20.78
C THR A 23 -17.08 -3.77 20.51
N TYR A 24 -15.83 -3.53 20.18
CA TYR A 24 -14.90 -4.53 19.67
C TYR A 24 -14.49 -5.56 20.73
N SER A 25 -14.65 -6.84 20.40
CA SER A 25 -14.31 -7.98 21.25
C SER A 25 -13.25 -8.93 20.68
N GLY A 26 -12.76 -8.67 19.46
CA GLY A 26 -11.81 -9.55 18.77
C GLY A 26 -12.49 -10.77 18.12
N GLN A 27 -12.80 -10.67 16.84
CA GLN A 27 -13.32 -11.77 16.04
C GLN A 27 -12.22 -12.49 15.29
N ALA A 28 -12.44 -13.77 14.96
CA ALA A 28 -11.57 -14.52 14.04
C ALA A 28 -11.70 -14.01 12.58
N PRO A 29 -10.63 -14.13 11.76
CA PRO A 29 -9.33 -14.65 12.15
C PRO A 29 -8.56 -13.69 13.06
N GLN A 30 -7.80 -14.26 13.99
CA GLN A 30 -6.96 -13.52 14.92
C GLN A 30 -5.50 -13.66 14.52
N ASN A 31 -4.72 -12.59 14.62
CA ASN A 31 -3.28 -12.65 14.45
C ASN A 31 -2.67 -13.47 15.59
N THR A 32 -2.13 -14.65 15.27
CA THR A 32 -1.58 -15.60 16.23
C THR A 32 -0.32 -15.12 16.94
N LEU A 33 0.29 -14.04 16.47
CA LEU A 33 1.45 -13.42 17.09
C LEU A 33 1.11 -12.47 18.24
N PHE A 34 -0.16 -12.05 18.36
CA PHE A 34 -0.57 -11.27 19.53
C PHE A 34 -0.62 -12.15 20.77
N ASP A 35 -0.36 -11.52 21.92
CA ASP A 35 -0.40 -12.24 23.19
C ASP A 35 -1.82 -12.74 23.49
N PRO A 36 -2.00 -14.00 23.94
CA PRO A 36 -3.32 -14.54 24.31
C PRO A 36 -4.08 -13.72 25.35
N ILE A 37 -3.38 -13.00 26.25
CA ILE A 37 -4.01 -12.11 27.24
C ILE A 37 -4.86 -11.04 26.53
N LEU A 38 -4.38 -10.49 25.39
CA LEU A 38 -5.14 -9.50 24.60
C LEU A 38 -6.52 -10.04 24.21
N TRP A 39 -6.57 -11.27 23.72
CA TRP A 39 -7.83 -11.87 23.24
C TRP A 39 -8.80 -12.15 24.38
N ALA A 40 -8.34 -12.26 25.62
CA ALA A 40 -9.17 -12.35 26.81
C ALA A 40 -9.63 -10.97 27.31
N GLU A 41 -8.78 -9.94 27.20
CA GLU A 41 -9.11 -8.57 27.64
C GLU A 41 -10.22 -7.95 26.78
N LEU A 42 -10.19 -8.16 25.47
CA LEU A 42 -11.15 -7.55 24.52
C LEU A 42 -12.62 -7.90 24.84
N PRO A 43 -13.02 -9.18 24.98
CA PRO A 43 -14.39 -9.53 25.35
C PRO A 43 -14.74 -9.12 26.79
N TRP A 44 -13.79 -9.07 27.71
CA TRP A 44 -14.02 -8.60 29.07
C TRP A 44 -14.52 -7.15 29.06
N PHE A 45 -13.85 -6.25 28.35
CA PHE A 45 -14.26 -4.87 28.19
C PHE A 45 -15.56 -4.74 27.41
N SER A 46 -15.71 -5.39 26.27
CA SER A 46 -16.90 -5.22 25.44
C SER A 46 -18.17 -5.71 26.13
N ASN A 47 -18.10 -6.80 26.90
CA ASN A 47 -19.24 -7.27 27.69
C ASN A 47 -19.58 -6.31 28.86
N PHE A 48 -18.58 -5.72 29.49
CA PHE A 48 -18.81 -4.70 30.52
C PHE A 48 -19.50 -3.46 29.94
N GLU A 49 -18.98 -2.94 28.81
CA GLU A 49 -19.55 -1.81 28.08
C GLU A 49 -21.02 -2.09 27.69
N MET A 50 -21.27 -3.26 27.10
CA MET A 50 -22.61 -3.67 26.69
C MET A 50 -23.58 -3.72 27.89
N ALA A 51 -23.14 -4.27 29.02
CA ALA A 51 -23.94 -4.34 30.24
C ALA A 51 -24.27 -2.94 30.81
N GLN A 52 -23.31 -2.04 30.87
CA GLN A 52 -23.51 -0.70 31.41
C GLN A 52 -24.38 0.18 30.50
N LEU A 53 -24.15 0.17 29.19
CA LEU A 53 -24.96 0.96 28.26
C LEU A 53 -26.41 0.47 28.27
N THR A 54 -26.64 -0.86 28.33
CA THR A 54 -27.97 -1.42 28.47
C THR A 54 -28.66 -0.98 29.78
N LYS A 55 -27.89 -0.97 30.88
CA LYS A 55 -28.35 -0.46 32.19
C LYS A 55 -28.76 1.01 32.14
N TYR A 56 -28.03 1.82 31.36
CA TYR A 56 -28.34 3.25 31.19
C TYR A 56 -29.50 3.51 30.20
N GLY A 57 -30.16 2.45 29.73
CA GLY A 57 -31.30 2.56 28.81
C GLY A 57 -30.90 2.88 27.39
N MET A 58 -29.67 2.54 26.98
CA MET A 58 -29.15 2.73 25.63
C MET A 58 -29.24 1.38 24.87
N PRO A 59 -30.31 1.13 24.12
CA PRO A 59 -30.51 -0.15 23.44
C PRO A 59 -29.61 -0.27 22.20
N GLY A 60 -29.46 -1.50 21.73
CA GLY A 60 -28.81 -1.76 20.46
C GLY A 60 -27.29 -1.93 20.53
N VAL A 61 -26.68 -1.95 21.72
CA VAL A 61 -25.25 -2.24 21.88
C VAL A 61 -24.99 -3.72 21.64
N TRP A 62 -23.97 -4.04 20.85
CA TRP A 62 -23.64 -5.41 20.48
C TRP A 62 -22.14 -5.63 20.30
N THR A 63 -21.72 -6.89 20.29
CA THR A 63 -20.33 -7.31 20.16
C THR A 63 -20.24 -8.72 19.53
N HIS A 64 -19.07 -9.36 19.55
CA HIS A 64 -18.80 -10.70 19.01
C HIS A 64 -19.16 -10.86 17.53
N GLY A 65 -18.65 -9.95 16.71
CA GLY A 65 -18.82 -9.98 15.26
C GLY A 65 -18.16 -8.79 14.59
N TYR A 66 -18.24 -8.71 13.28
CA TYR A 66 -17.94 -7.60 12.40
C TYR A 66 -16.46 -7.41 12.08
N VAL A 67 -15.60 -6.98 13.01
CA VAL A 67 -14.17 -6.71 12.73
C VAL A 67 -13.31 -7.81 13.34
N ASP A 68 -12.42 -8.37 12.51
CA ASP A 68 -11.44 -9.38 12.94
C ASP A 68 -10.15 -8.73 13.50
N GLY A 69 -9.23 -9.57 13.98
CA GLY A 69 -7.96 -9.16 14.55
C GLY A 69 -6.75 -9.59 13.73
N TRP A 70 -6.88 -9.80 12.41
CA TRP A 70 -5.81 -10.33 11.57
C TRP A 70 -4.79 -9.27 11.15
N SER A 71 -5.24 -8.22 10.46
CA SER A 71 -4.35 -7.19 9.90
C SER A 71 -3.83 -6.22 10.96
N PRO A 72 -2.51 -5.96 11.04
CA PRO A 72 -1.93 -5.00 11.99
C PRO A 72 -2.11 -3.54 11.56
N GLY A 73 -2.69 -3.29 10.39
CA GLY A 73 -2.64 -2.00 9.70
C GLY A 73 -3.61 -0.94 10.21
N TYR A 74 -4.55 -1.29 11.11
CA TYR A 74 -5.53 -0.34 11.64
C TYR A 74 -4.98 0.53 12.77
N VAL A 75 -5.50 1.75 12.87
CA VAL A 75 -5.14 2.68 13.98
C VAL A 75 -5.47 2.04 15.32
N ALA A 76 -6.65 1.43 15.47
CA ALA A 76 -7.05 0.72 16.68
C ALA A 76 -6.06 -0.39 17.09
N ILE A 77 -5.52 -1.13 16.13
CA ILE A 77 -4.59 -2.25 16.38
C ILE A 77 -3.19 -1.78 16.76
N MET A 78 -2.89 -0.48 16.62
CA MET A 78 -1.59 0.06 17.02
C MET A 78 -1.24 -0.27 18.47
N SER A 79 -2.19 -0.15 19.40
CA SER A 79 -1.97 -0.49 20.81
C SER A 79 -1.70 -1.99 20.99
N ALA A 80 -2.45 -2.86 20.31
CA ALA A 80 -2.25 -4.30 20.33
C ALA A 80 -0.86 -4.70 19.79
N ASN A 81 -0.41 -4.07 18.72
CA ASN A 81 0.94 -4.23 18.17
C ASN A 81 2.04 -3.89 19.19
N HIS A 82 1.74 -3.04 20.18
CA HIS A 82 2.67 -2.58 21.21
C HIS A 82 2.30 -3.09 22.61
N ASN A 83 1.73 -4.29 22.69
CA ASN A 83 1.34 -4.99 23.92
C ASN A 83 0.24 -4.31 24.75
N GLY A 84 -0.37 -3.25 24.23
CA GLY A 84 -1.53 -2.60 24.82
C GLY A 84 -2.83 -3.33 24.46
N MET A 85 -3.94 -2.63 24.64
CA MET A 85 -5.27 -3.08 24.27
C MET A 85 -5.97 -1.97 23.48
N MET A 86 -6.77 -2.34 22.49
CA MET A 86 -7.60 -1.41 21.75
C MET A 86 -9.05 -1.49 22.18
N ARG A 87 -9.71 -0.34 22.19
CA ARG A 87 -11.15 -0.21 22.26
C ARG A 87 -11.62 0.46 20.97
N MET A 88 -12.23 -0.30 20.10
CA MET A 88 -12.83 0.22 18.88
C MET A 88 -14.35 0.21 19.01
N TYR A 89 -14.95 1.28 18.54
CA TYR A 89 -16.39 1.49 18.53
C TYR A 89 -16.84 1.81 17.11
N GLU A 90 -17.93 1.18 16.68
CA GLU A 90 -18.58 1.53 15.43
C GLU A 90 -20.01 1.97 15.73
N ILE A 91 -20.41 3.12 15.21
CA ILE A 91 -21.71 3.73 15.52
C ILE A 91 -22.50 3.92 14.23
N MET A 92 -23.80 3.99 14.34
CA MET A 92 -24.68 4.24 13.21
C MET A 92 -24.54 5.68 12.71
N GLY A 93 -23.92 5.84 11.52
CA GLY A 93 -23.72 7.14 10.89
C GLY A 93 -25.00 7.81 10.41
N ASN A 94 -25.02 9.15 10.41
CA ASN A 94 -26.15 9.95 9.95
C ASN A 94 -25.95 10.63 8.59
N GLY A 95 -24.70 10.71 8.10
CA GLY A 95 -24.38 11.46 6.88
C GLY A 95 -24.59 12.97 7.01
N GLY A 96 -24.73 13.50 8.25
CA GLY A 96 -24.94 14.92 8.53
C GLY A 96 -25.67 15.17 9.84
N ALA A 97 -25.85 16.42 10.21
CA ALA A 97 -26.55 16.85 11.43
C ALA A 97 -28.08 16.78 11.29
N THR A 98 -28.59 15.63 10.88
CA THR A 98 -30.03 15.41 10.67
C THR A 98 -30.54 14.36 11.63
N THR A 99 -31.83 14.42 11.96
CA THR A 99 -32.54 13.34 12.62
C THR A 99 -33.21 12.50 11.55
N MET A 100 -32.95 11.19 11.57
CA MET A 100 -33.48 10.28 10.56
C MET A 100 -34.27 9.17 11.22
N HIS A 101 -35.42 8.84 10.62
CA HIS A 101 -36.11 7.60 10.92
C HIS A 101 -35.36 6.44 10.27
N ARG A 102 -34.91 5.49 11.07
CA ARG A 102 -34.16 4.32 10.63
C ARG A 102 -34.97 3.07 10.88
N PHE A 103 -35.27 2.37 9.81
CA PHE A 103 -35.85 1.03 9.89
C PHE A 103 -34.81 -0.01 9.51
N ILE A 104 -34.55 -0.95 10.42
CA ILE A 104 -33.55 -2.02 10.22
C ILE A 104 -34.30 -3.26 9.74
N PRO A 105 -34.23 -3.62 8.46
CA PRO A 105 -34.92 -4.80 7.93
C PRO A 105 -34.29 -6.09 8.44
N GLU A 106 -35.12 -7.11 8.58
CA GLU A 106 -34.66 -8.48 8.87
C GLU A 106 -33.82 -9.03 7.73
N ASN A 107 -32.77 -9.80 8.08
CA ASN A 107 -32.01 -10.62 7.14
C ASN A 107 -31.36 -9.87 5.96
N LYS A 108 -30.96 -8.60 6.12
CA LYS A 108 -30.18 -7.94 5.05
C LYS A 108 -28.82 -8.62 4.89
N PRO A 109 -28.51 -9.15 3.68
CA PRO A 109 -27.19 -9.73 3.37
C PRO A 109 -26.04 -8.71 3.51
N GLU A 110 -26.32 -7.42 3.39
CA GLU A 110 -25.37 -6.30 3.52
C GLU A 110 -24.82 -6.11 4.94
N LEU A 111 -25.50 -6.67 5.94
CA LEU A 111 -25.00 -6.78 7.31
C LEU A 111 -24.14 -8.04 7.54
N LYS A 112 -24.04 -8.91 6.54
CA LYS A 112 -22.97 -9.90 6.49
C LYS A 112 -21.69 -9.09 6.25
N GLY A 113 -20.94 -8.91 7.33
CA GLY A 113 -19.78 -8.04 7.36
C GLY A 113 -18.90 -8.22 6.13
N GLY A 114 -18.49 -7.12 5.54
CA GLY A 114 -17.42 -7.16 4.58
C GLY A 114 -16.22 -7.76 5.29
N GLY A 115 -15.79 -8.97 4.90
CA GLY A 115 -14.67 -9.67 5.49
C GLY A 115 -14.89 -10.11 6.95
N GLY A 116 -14.77 -11.37 7.24
CA GLY A 116 -14.71 -11.84 8.62
C GLY A 116 -16.03 -12.18 9.29
N GLY A 117 -16.71 -13.19 8.79
CA GLY A 117 -17.79 -13.88 9.48
C GLY A 117 -19.15 -13.18 9.51
N PRO A 118 -20.21 -13.89 9.82
CA PRO A 118 -21.54 -13.33 9.86
C PRO A 118 -21.64 -12.35 11.02
N ALA A 119 -21.71 -11.06 10.72
CA ALA A 119 -22.39 -10.15 11.60
C ALA A 119 -23.81 -10.68 11.71
N GLY A 120 -24.12 -11.41 12.76
CA GLY A 120 -25.45 -11.98 12.94
C GLY A 120 -26.50 -10.87 12.89
N ASP A 121 -27.72 -11.24 12.60
CA ASP A 121 -28.83 -10.28 12.52
C ASP A 121 -28.97 -9.49 13.82
N VAL A 122 -28.55 -8.22 13.82
CA VAL A 122 -28.62 -7.32 14.99
C VAL A 122 -30.05 -7.07 15.46
N THR A 123 -31.04 -7.49 14.68
CA THR A 123 -32.46 -7.39 15.01
C THR A 123 -33.00 -8.63 15.74
N LYS A 124 -32.19 -9.69 15.86
CA LYS A 124 -32.57 -10.91 16.57
C LYS A 124 -32.03 -10.91 18.00
N ARG A 125 -32.80 -11.52 18.86
CA ARG A 125 -32.39 -11.72 20.25
C ARG A 125 -31.36 -12.83 20.34
N GLN A 126 -30.12 -12.46 20.68
CA GLN A 126 -29.00 -13.35 20.92
C GLN A 126 -28.23 -12.85 22.13
N TRP A 127 -27.50 -13.72 22.84
CA TRP A 127 -26.81 -13.35 24.08
C TRP A 127 -25.78 -12.21 23.95
N TYR A 128 -25.18 -12.05 22.78
CA TYR A 128 -24.21 -10.99 22.50
C TYR A 128 -24.76 -9.91 21.55
N ARG A 129 -26.05 -9.92 21.23
CA ARG A 129 -26.73 -8.94 20.39
C ARG A 129 -27.63 -8.03 21.24
N PRO A 130 -28.15 -6.96 20.64
CA PRO A 130 -29.05 -6.05 21.33
C PRO A 130 -30.24 -6.76 22.02
N ASN A 131 -30.47 -6.46 23.27
CA ASN A 131 -31.59 -7.02 24.03
C ASN A 131 -32.29 -5.92 24.87
N PRO A 132 -33.51 -5.48 24.51
CA PRO A 132 -34.35 -5.99 23.42
C PRO A 132 -33.77 -5.63 22.04
N PRO A 133 -34.12 -6.42 21.00
CA PRO A 133 -33.76 -6.04 19.63
C PRO A 133 -34.58 -4.84 19.18
N TYR A 134 -33.92 -3.92 18.49
CA TYR A 134 -34.53 -2.70 17.97
C TYR A 134 -34.54 -2.72 16.44
N ARG A 135 -35.65 -2.30 15.82
CA ARG A 135 -35.81 -2.26 14.36
C ARG A 135 -36.22 -0.90 13.84
N ASP A 136 -36.90 -0.13 14.67
CA ASP A 136 -37.47 1.15 14.31
C ASP A 136 -36.99 2.20 15.30
N VAL A 137 -36.22 3.18 14.81
CA VAL A 137 -35.55 4.14 15.68
C VAL A 137 -35.38 5.51 15.01
N MET A 138 -35.70 6.55 15.78
CA MET A 138 -35.28 7.91 15.44
C MET A 138 -33.83 8.08 15.86
N TRP A 139 -32.94 8.37 14.88
CA TRP A 139 -31.51 8.49 15.11
C TRP A 139 -30.98 9.83 14.64
N SER A 140 -30.23 10.49 15.47
CA SER A 140 -29.63 11.80 15.23
C SER A 140 -28.14 11.80 15.54
N MET A 141 -27.42 12.83 15.10
CA MET A 141 -26.02 13.07 15.47
C MET A 141 -25.82 13.05 17.00
N ARG A 142 -26.82 13.51 17.77
CA ARG A 142 -26.79 13.45 19.22
C ARG A 142 -26.73 11.99 19.74
N ASN A 143 -27.43 11.06 19.10
CA ASN A 143 -27.34 9.64 19.47
C ASN A 143 -25.92 9.13 19.24
N ASN A 144 -25.28 9.48 18.11
CA ASN A 144 -23.89 9.09 17.84
C ASN A 144 -22.97 9.57 18.95
N THR A 145 -23.03 10.84 19.29
CA THR A 145 -22.21 11.44 20.35
C THR A 145 -22.46 10.78 21.70
N ASN A 146 -23.74 10.65 22.12
CA ASN A 146 -24.08 10.06 23.40
C ASN A 146 -23.62 8.60 23.53
N TYR A 147 -23.80 7.77 22.47
CA TYR A 147 -23.38 6.37 22.49
C TYR A 147 -21.85 6.25 22.53
N ALA A 148 -21.14 7.03 21.72
CA ALA A 148 -19.69 7.02 21.69
C ALA A 148 -19.10 7.47 23.03
N GLU A 149 -19.57 8.61 23.56
CA GLU A 149 -19.14 9.16 24.85
C GLU A 149 -19.39 8.18 25.98
N THR A 150 -20.61 7.63 26.06
CA THR A 150 -20.97 6.67 27.11
C THR A 150 -20.13 5.39 27.02
N GLY A 151 -19.86 4.89 25.80
CA GLY A 151 -18.96 3.75 25.59
C GLY A 151 -17.56 4.02 26.13
N VAL A 152 -16.97 5.16 25.77
CA VAL A 152 -15.64 5.56 26.26
C VAL A 152 -15.63 5.75 27.78
N LEU A 153 -16.60 6.47 28.34
CA LEU A 153 -16.71 6.66 29.79
C LEU A 153 -16.86 5.34 30.55
N THR A 154 -17.59 4.39 29.99
CA THR A 154 -17.74 3.05 30.57
C THR A 154 -16.42 2.28 30.57
N ALA A 155 -15.65 2.34 29.49
CA ALA A 155 -14.33 1.73 29.46
C ALA A 155 -13.36 2.41 30.46
N LEU A 156 -13.44 3.73 30.61
CA LEU A 156 -12.66 4.45 31.61
C LEU A 156 -13.09 4.06 33.04
N GLN A 157 -14.39 3.84 33.28
CA GLN A 157 -14.88 3.34 34.55
C GLN A 157 -14.29 1.96 34.87
N MET A 158 -14.28 1.05 33.90
CA MET A 158 -13.68 -0.27 34.07
C MET A 158 -12.16 -0.17 34.32
N THR A 159 -11.47 0.66 33.55
CA THR A 159 -10.04 0.91 33.73
C THR A 159 -9.72 1.43 35.14
N SER A 160 -10.52 2.38 35.63
CA SER A 160 -10.33 2.94 36.97
C SER A 160 -10.70 1.98 38.09
N SER A 161 -11.59 1.01 37.83
CA SER A 161 -11.97 -0.02 38.78
C SER A 161 -10.93 -1.15 38.89
N PHE A 162 -10.19 -1.43 37.82
CA PHE A 162 -9.21 -2.53 37.74
C PHE A 162 -7.85 -2.09 37.23
N PRO A 163 -7.26 -0.97 37.71
CA PRO A 163 -6.02 -0.42 37.13
C PRO A 163 -4.83 -1.36 37.28
N GLN A 164 -4.75 -2.07 38.39
CA GLN A 164 -3.68 -3.02 38.63
C GLN A 164 -3.69 -4.14 37.60
N VAL A 165 -4.83 -4.76 37.34
CA VAL A 165 -4.96 -5.87 36.37
C VAL A 165 -4.53 -5.41 34.98
N ILE A 166 -4.95 -4.22 34.57
CA ILE A 166 -4.63 -3.68 33.25
C ILE A 166 -3.13 -3.41 33.10
N LEU A 167 -2.50 -2.81 34.12
CA LEU A 167 -1.08 -2.53 34.10
C LEU A 167 -0.24 -3.81 34.21
N GLU A 168 -0.64 -4.79 35.03
CA GLU A 168 0.02 -6.09 35.10
C GLU A 168 -0.08 -6.85 33.78
N ASN A 169 -1.23 -6.83 33.12
CA ASN A 169 -1.42 -7.47 31.81
C ASN A 169 -0.53 -6.80 30.73
N PHE A 170 -0.48 -5.47 30.72
CA PHE A 170 0.39 -4.74 29.80
C PHE A 170 1.86 -5.09 29.98
N TYR A 171 2.33 -5.12 31.24
CA TYR A 171 3.68 -5.53 31.58
C TYR A 171 3.94 -7.01 31.24
N THR A 172 3.00 -7.89 31.57
CA THR A 172 3.12 -9.33 31.30
C THR A 172 3.18 -9.64 29.82
N LYS A 173 2.34 -9.01 29.01
CA LYS A 173 2.39 -9.14 27.53
C LYS A 173 3.76 -8.73 26.98
N SER A 174 4.36 -7.66 27.53
CA SER A 174 5.70 -7.22 27.13
C SER A 174 6.79 -8.23 27.51
N LYS A 175 6.71 -8.83 28.71
CA LYS A 175 7.62 -9.90 29.15
C LYS A 175 7.45 -11.17 28.31
N ASN A 176 6.21 -11.54 28.02
CA ASN A 176 5.90 -12.69 27.17
C ASN A 176 6.48 -12.52 25.76
N SER A 177 6.45 -11.30 25.22
CA SER A 177 7.07 -11.01 23.92
C SER A 177 8.59 -11.22 23.93
N ILE A 178 9.27 -10.77 25.00
CA ILE A 178 10.72 -10.99 25.17
C ILE A 178 11.00 -12.50 25.28
N HIS A 179 10.28 -13.22 26.14
CA HIS A 179 10.44 -14.65 26.35
C HIS A 179 10.18 -15.48 25.09
N ALA A 180 9.12 -15.14 24.32
CA ALA A 180 8.86 -15.79 23.04
C ALA A 180 9.99 -15.56 22.03
N GLY A 181 10.66 -14.40 22.08
CA GLY A 181 11.84 -14.14 21.26
C GLY A 181 13.08 -14.93 21.68
N GLU A 182 13.13 -15.44 22.90
CA GLU A 182 14.22 -16.30 23.43
C GLU A 182 13.98 -17.79 23.17
N THR A 183 12.72 -18.21 23.09
CA THR A 183 12.33 -19.61 23.08
C THR A 183 11.70 -20.11 21.79
N GLU A 184 11.19 -19.20 20.94
CA GLU A 184 10.43 -19.52 19.73
C GLU A 184 11.11 -18.94 18.48
N ALA A 185 11.42 -19.79 17.51
CA ALA A 185 11.92 -19.35 16.21
C ALA A 185 10.82 -18.60 15.40
N PRO A 186 11.20 -17.68 14.50
CA PRO A 186 12.56 -17.19 14.30
C PRO A 186 13.04 -16.35 15.49
N TYR A 187 14.32 -16.51 15.85
CA TYR A 187 14.95 -15.76 16.95
C TYR A 187 15.36 -14.34 16.54
N ALA A 188 15.60 -14.15 15.27
CA ALA A 188 15.89 -12.84 14.70
C ALA A 188 15.60 -12.81 13.18
N PHE A 189 15.63 -11.60 12.62
CA PHE A 189 15.67 -11.35 11.18
C PHE A 189 16.96 -10.64 10.83
N VAL A 190 17.66 -11.13 9.79
CA VAL A 190 18.90 -10.54 9.30
C VAL A 190 18.66 -9.88 7.94
N LEU A 191 19.03 -8.62 7.82
CA LEU A 191 19.09 -7.88 6.57
C LEU A 191 20.56 -7.79 6.17
N PRO A 192 21.02 -8.54 5.13
CA PRO A 192 22.40 -8.49 4.67
C PRO A 192 22.86 -7.06 4.34
N GLY A 193 24.12 -6.76 4.72
CA GLY A 193 24.69 -5.42 4.52
C GLY A 193 25.20 -5.14 3.11
N ASP A 194 25.17 -6.13 2.23
CA ASP A 194 25.68 -6.13 0.86
C ASP A 194 24.57 -6.19 -0.21
N GLN A 195 23.35 -5.77 0.13
CA GLN A 195 22.26 -5.69 -0.85
C GLN A 195 22.54 -4.58 -1.88
N GLU A 196 22.13 -4.80 -3.13
CA GLU A 196 22.38 -3.84 -4.24
C GLU A 196 21.74 -2.47 -3.97
N ASP A 197 20.53 -2.44 -3.39
CA ASP A 197 19.85 -1.19 -3.03
C ASP A 197 19.67 -1.07 -1.51
N MET A 198 20.57 -0.36 -0.87
CA MET A 198 20.51 -0.09 0.56
C MET A 198 19.49 1.01 0.92
N THR A 199 18.92 1.74 -0.06
CA THR A 199 17.89 2.75 0.21
C THR A 199 16.56 2.09 0.62
N ARG A 200 16.22 0.93 0.03
CA ARG A 200 15.07 0.11 0.45
C ARG A 200 15.28 -0.49 1.84
N VAL A 201 16.51 -0.94 2.14
CA VAL A 201 16.87 -1.38 3.51
C VAL A 201 16.67 -0.24 4.51
N ALA A 202 17.14 0.97 4.17
CA ALA A 202 16.95 2.15 5.03
C ALA A 202 15.47 2.49 5.25
N PHE A 203 14.63 2.31 4.23
CA PHE A 203 13.18 2.46 4.36
C PHE A 203 12.61 1.49 5.41
N VAL A 204 12.95 0.19 5.30
CA VAL A 204 12.51 -0.84 6.27
C VAL A 204 12.97 -0.49 7.68
N ILE A 205 14.27 -0.17 7.87
CA ILE A 205 14.82 0.19 9.18
C ILE A 205 14.12 1.41 9.78
N ARG A 206 13.83 2.42 8.95
CA ARG A 206 13.08 3.61 9.39
C ARG A 206 11.71 3.26 9.93
N ILE A 207 10.96 2.37 9.26
CA ILE A 207 9.64 1.91 9.73
C ILE A 207 9.77 1.13 11.04
N LEU A 208 10.68 0.15 11.11
CA LEU A 208 10.89 -0.65 12.33
C LEU A 208 11.25 0.25 13.51
N ARG A 209 12.18 1.19 13.33
CA ARG A 209 12.57 2.13 14.38
C ARG A 209 11.43 3.08 14.77
N MET A 210 10.60 3.49 13.81
CA MET A 210 9.41 4.31 14.07
C MET A 210 8.38 3.57 14.92
N GLN A 211 8.33 2.24 14.80
CA GLN A 211 7.49 1.36 15.61
C GLN A 211 8.13 0.96 16.97
N GLY A 212 9.28 1.52 17.30
CA GLY A 212 9.98 1.21 18.55
C GLY A 212 10.74 -0.11 18.55
N ILE A 213 10.81 -0.81 17.41
CA ILE A 213 11.56 -2.07 17.27
C ILE A 213 13.05 -1.75 17.25
N GLU A 214 13.81 -2.44 18.09
CA GLU A 214 15.27 -2.34 18.15
C GLU A 214 15.91 -3.04 16.95
N VAL A 215 16.87 -2.35 16.34
CA VAL A 215 17.67 -2.87 15.22
C VAL A 215 19.14 -2.69 15.58
N GLY A 216 19.93 -3.75 15.47
CA GLY A 216 21.35 -3.71 15.67
C GLY A 216 22.12 -3.85 14.36
N ARG A 217 23.31 -3.26 14.29
CA ARG A 217 24.29 -3.47 13.21
C ARG A 217 25.40 -4.39 13.69
N ALA A 218 25.64 -5.47 12.94
CA ALA A 218 26.71 -6.40 13.24
C ALA A 218 28.09 -5.75 13.08
N THR A 219 28.95 -5.89 14.07
CA THR A 219 30.33 -5.35 14.06
C THR A 219 31.33 -6.29 13.38
N SER A 220 30.95 -7.55 13.18
CA SER A 220 31.75 -8.59 12.52
C SER A 220 30.87 -9.48 11.67
N GLU A 221 31.49 -10.36 10.88
CA GLU A 221 30.77 -11.40 10.13
C GLU A 221 29.93 -12.29 11.09
N ILE A 222 28.69 -12.57 10.70
CA ILE A 222 27.76 -13.44 11.43
C ILE A 222 27.77 -14.81 10.76
N LYS A 223 28.11 -15.87 11.51
CA LYS A 223 28.03 -17.26 11.04
C LYS A 223 26.96 -18.01 11.81
N LEU A 224 25.93 -18.44 11.10
CA LEU A 224 24.80 -19.20 11.62
C LEU A 224 24.64 -20.51 10.84
N LYS A 225 23.87 -21.44 11.37
CA LYS A 225 23.57 -22.71 10.67
C LYS A 225 22.84 -22.51 9.35
N ASP A 226 22.05 -21.45 9.24
CA ASP A 226 21.20 -21.11 8.10
C ASP A 226 21.77 -19.99 7.20
N GLY A 227 23.01 -19.54 7.46
CA GLY A 227 23.68 -18.59 6.57
C GLY A 227 24.85 -17.84 7.19
N THR A 228 25.64 -17.21 6.31
CA THR A 228 26.75 -16.32 6.70
C THR A 228 26.44 -14.93 6.17
N TYR A 229 26.63 -13.90 6.99
CA TYR A 229 26.28 -12.53 6.69
C TYR A 229 27.49 -11.61 6.96
N PRO A 230 27.80 -10.67 6.09
CA PRO A 230 28.95 -9.79 6.25
C PRO A 230 28.81 -8.85 7.46
N ALA A 231 29.94 -8.34 7.95
CA ALA A 231 29.94 -7.22 8.90
C ALA A 231 29.13 -6.05 8.32
N GLY A 232 28.44 -5.31 9.18
CA GLY A 232 27.52 -4.23 8.75
C GLY A 232 26.09 -4.70 8.44
N SER A 233 25.81 -6.02 8.39
CA SER A 233 24.45 -6.55 8.30
C SER A 233 23.60 -6.08 9.49
N LEU A 234 22.31 -5.86 9.23
CA LEU A 234 21.38 -5.37 10.24
C LEU A 234 20.58 -6.54 10.81
N VAL A 235 20.41 -6.55 12.13
CA VAL A 235 19.80 -7.64 12.89
C VAL A 235 18.65 -7.11 13.73
N VAL A 236 17.48 -7.73 13.57
CA VAL A 236 16.30 -7.48 14.39
C VAL A 236 16.11 -8.71 15.28
N LYS A 237 16.62 -8.68 16.51
CA LYS A 237 16.44 -9.76 17.49
C LYS A 237 15.00 -9.75 18.00
N CYS A 238 14.39 -10.93 18.16
CA CYS A 238 13.00 -11.02 18.59
C CYS A 238 12.82 -10.98 20.13
N ASN A 239 13.90 -11.12 20.91
CA ASN A 239 13.86 -11.03 22.36
C ASN A 239 13.85 -9.57 22.86
N GLN A 240 12.82 -8.84 22.46
CA GLN A 240 12.57 -7.45 22.82
C GLN A 240 11.07 -7.21 23.05
N PRO A 241 10.66 -6.13 23.73
CA PRO A 241 9.25 -5.87 24.04
C PRO A 241 8.32 -5.89 22.80
N TYR A 242 8.82 -5.43 21.64
CA TYR A 242 8.11 -5.45 20.38
C TYR A 242 8.58 -6.56 19.41
N GLY A 243 9.11 -7.66 19.97
CA GLY A 243 9.55 -8.83 19.21
C GLY A 243 8.41 -9.50 18.43
N ARG A 244 7.21 -9.59 19.01
CA ARG A 244 6.01 -10.09 18.33
C ARG A 244 5.62 -9.19 17.15
N LEU A 245 5.69 -7.87 17.30
CA LEU A 245 5.46 -6.93 16.20
C LEU A 245 6.53 -7.08 15.10
N ALA A 246 7.80 -7.28 15.47
CA ALA A 246 8.85 -7.54 14.49
C ALA A 246 8.56 -8.83 13.68
N LYS A 247 8.15 -9.92 14.34
CA LYS A 247 7.70 -11.16 13.68
C LYS A 247 6.49 -10.90 12.78
N THR A 248 5.52 -10.10 13.22
CA THR A 248 4.33 -9.73 12.43
C THR A 248 4.69 -9.00 11.14
N LEU A 249 5.59 -8.01 11.19
CA LEU A 249 5.94 -7.17 10.04
C LEU A 249 6.92 -7.84 9.07
N LEU A 250 7.85 -8.64 9.59
CA LEU A 250 8.96 -9.22 8.81
C LEU A 250 8.70 -10.67 8.39
N GLY A 251 7.85 -11.39 9.12
CA GLY A 251 7.48 -12.77 8.82
C GLY A 251 6.50 -12.85 7.65
N LYS A 252 6.43 -14.06 7.07
CA LYS A 252 5.43 -14.41 6.07
C LYS A 252 4.08 -14.64 6.76
N GLN A 253 3.02 -14.06 6.23
CA GLN A 253 1.67 -14.35 6.70
C GLN A 253 1.18 -15.65 6.05
N VAL A 254 0.74 -16.57 6.89
CA VAL A 254 0.09 -17.82 6.50
C VAL A 254 -1.19 -17.89 7.31
N ASP A 255 -2.32 -17.89 6.64
CA ASP A 255 -3.61 -18.02 7.31
C ASP A 255 -3.75 -19.45 7.86
N PRO A 256 -3.98 -19.62 9.16
CA PRO A 256 -4.13 -20.94 9.75
C PRO A 256 -5.45 -21.62 9.40
N ASP A 257 -6.45 -20.86 8.96
CA ASP A 257 -7.77 -21.35 8.59
C ASP A 257 -8.32 -20.59 7.37
N PRO A 258 -8.12 -21.13 6.16
CA PRO A 258 -8.55 -20.47 4.91
C PRO A 258 -10.08 -20.38 4.74
N GLU A 259 -10.88 -21.02 5.59
CA GLU A 259 -12.33 -20.87 5.61
C GLU A 259 -12.76 -19.57 6.32
N LEU A 260 -11.89 -18.98 7.13
CA LEU A 260 -12.14 -17.70 7.77
C LEU A 260 -11.75 -16.56 6.83
N THR A 261 -12.69 -15.66 6.58
CA THR A 261 -12.46 -14.49 5.74
C THR A 261 -12.02 -13.31 6.59
N THR A 262 -10.91 -12.66 6.21
CA THR A 262 -10.46 -11.44 6.88
C THR A 262 -11.16 -10.20 6.32
N TYR A 263 -11.33 -9.21 7.17
CA TYR A 263 -11.94 -7.93 6.82
C TYR A 263 -11.11 -7.10 5.83
N ASP A 264 -9.78 -7.14 5.91
CA ASP A 264 -8.88 -6.32 5.10
C ASP A 264 -7.74 -7.16 4.52
N ASP A 265 -6.52 -6.62 4.54
CA ASP A 265 -5.35 -7.26 3.94
C ASP A 265 -4.95 -8.56 4.63
N SER A 266 -4.74 -9.60 3.85
CA SER A 266 -4.22 -10.87 4.35
C SER A 266 -2.69 -10.91 4.42
N ALA A 267 -1.98 -9.98 3.75
CA ALA A 267 -0.53 -9.93 3.72
C ALA A 267 0.07 -8.52 3.79
N TRP A 268 1.19 -8.42 4.51
CA TRP A 268 1.98 -7.19 4.72
C TRP A 268 3.47 -7.48 4.93
N THR A 269 4.01 -8.61 4.45
CA THR A 269 5.42 -9.01 4.61
C THR A 269 6.37 -7.96 4.04
N MET A 270 7.04 -7.21 4.91
CA MET A 270 7.85 -6.04 4.51
C MET A 270 8.96 -6.41 3.53
N GLY A 271 9.63 -7.54 3.72
CA GLY A 271 10.69 -7.98 2.81
C GLY A 271 10.21 -8.13 1.38
N LEU A 272 9.03 -8.72 1.17
CA LEU A 272 8.41 -8.89 -0.14
C LEU A 272 7.94 -7.55 -0.71
N MET A 273 7.19 -6.77 0.07
CA MET A 273 6.62 -5.50 -0.38
C MET A 273 7.68 -4.44 -0.72
N THR A 274 8.86 -4.51 -0.10
CA THR A 274 9.95 -3.57 -0.37
C THR A 274 11.02 -4.14 -1.30
N ARG A 275 10.92 -5.41 -1.71
CA ARG A 275 11.99 -6.15 -2.42
C ARG A 275 13.32 -6.05 -1.67
N THR A 276 13.27 -6.19 -0.36
CA THR A 276 14.43 -6.19 0.53
C THR A 276 14.68 -7.61 1.01
N THR A 277 15.90 -8.09 0.90
CA THR A 277 16.27 -9.39 1.44
C THR A 277 16.25 -9.34 2.96
N ILE A 278 15.34 -10.08 3.57
CA ILE A 278 15.19 -10.25 5.02
C ILE A 278 15.14 -11.74 5.30
N LYS A 279 16.10 -12.23 6.03
CA LYS A 279 16.27 -13.66 6.34
C LYS A 279 15.87 -13.94 7.79
N PRO A 280 14.78 -14.68 8.04
CA PRO A 280 14.51 -15.21 9.37
C PRO A 280 15.58 -16.24 9.73
N THR A 281 16.03 -16.29 10.99
CA THR A 281 16.95 -17.31 11.47
C THR A 281 16.36 -18.15 12.59
N THR A 282 16.55 -19.46 12.47
CA THR A 282 16.19 -20.46 13.48
C THR A 282 17.36 -20.83 14.38
N ASP A 283 18.53 -20.21 14.18
CA ASP A 283 19.70 -20.42 15.03
C ASP A 283 19.71 -19.44 16.22
N ALA A 284 19.47 -19.96 17.42
CA ALA A 284 19.47 -19.16 18.66
C ALA A 284 20.82 -18.47 18.95
N ALA A 285 21.93 -18.90 18.32
CA ALA A 285 23.23 -18.25 18.45
C ALA A 285 23.19 -16.75 18.08
N ILE A 286 22.28 -16.35 17.20
CA ILE A 286 22.07 -14.94 16.81
C ILE A 286 21.79 -14.04 18.00
N LEU A 287 21.12 -14.53 19.03
CA LEU A 287 20.80 -13.74 20.23
C LEU A 287 22.05 -13.28 20.98
N LYS A 288 23.17 -14.04 20.87
CA LYS A 288 24.46 -13.73 21.47
C LYS A 288 25.37 -12.89 20.57
N THR A 289 25.01 -12.69 19.29
CA THR A 289 25.80 -11.88 18.35
C THR A 289 25.90 -10.46 18.84
N ALA A 290 27.14 -9.92 18.88
CA ALA A 290 27.38 -8.53 19.21
C ALA A 290 26.85 -7.61 18.10
N VAL A 291 26.03 -6.63 18.48
CA VAL A 291 25.48 -5.63 17.58
C VAL A 291 25.51 -4.24 18.24
N GLU A 292 25.72 -3.23 17.44
CA GLU A 292 25.57 -1.82 17.85
C GLU A 292 24.12 -1.38 17.53
N LEU A 293 23.42 -0.81 18.50
CA LEU A 293 22.04 -0.33 18.27
C LEU A 293 22.02 0.84 17.30
N VAL A 294 21.14 0.76 16.32
CA VAL A 294 20.95 1.77 15.28
C VAL A 294 19.80 2.69 15.64
N SER A 295 20.10 3.95 15.95
CA SER A 295 19.07 4.98 16.18
C SER A 295 18.54 5.55 14.85
N LYS A 296 19.41 5.76 13.88
CA LYS A 296 19.12 6.22 12.53
C LYS A 296 20.03 5.48 11.56
N TYR A 297 19.46 4.93 10.51
CA TYR A 297 20.25 4.31 9.44
C TYR A 297 20.22 5.18 8.19
N VAL A 298 21.40 5.56 7.73
CA VAL A 298 21.61 6.26 6.47
C VAL A 298 22.58 5.41 5.67
N PRO A 299 22.18 4.90 4.49
CA PRO A 299 23.11 4.14 3.65
C PRO A 299 24.28 5.02 3.22
N PRO A 300 25.48 4.45 3.07
CA PRO A 300 26.59 5.19 2.47
C PRO A 300 26.26 5.54 1.02
N SER A 301 26.71 6.70 0.58
CA SER A 301 26.70 7.13 -0.82
C SER A 301 28.14 7.35 -1.26
N LYS A 302 28.52 6.72 -2.35
CA LYS A 302 29.86 6.84 -2.93
C LYS A 302 29.77 7.59 -4.25
N ILE A 303 30.39 8.76 -4.29
CA ILE A 303 30.44 9.59 -5.49
C ILE A 303 31.86 9.74 -5.91
N ASP A 304 32.22 9.18 -7.07
CA ASP A 304 33.53 9.33 -7.65
C ASP A 304 33.77 10.78 -8.05
N SER A 305 35.00 11.24 -7.82
CA SER A 305 35.43 12.55 -8.25
C SER A 305 36.76 12.38 -9.01
N GLN A 306 36.64 12.02 -10.28
CA GLN A 306 37.83 11.77 -11.12
C GLN A 306 38.10 12.95 -12.05
N PRO A 307 39.33 13.54 -12.04
CA PRO A 307 39.74 14.53 -13.02
C PRO A 307 39.62 13.98 -14.45
N GLY A 308 39.05 14.77 -15.35
CA GLY A 308 38.88 14.36 -16.75
C GLY A 308 37.62 13.50 -17.02
N ALA A 309 36.76 13.31 -16.05
CA ALA A 309 35.47 12.69 -16.30
C ALA A 309 34.64 13.54 -17.28
N VAL A 310 34.04 12.88 -18.27
CA VAL A 310 33.15 13.51 -19.27
C VAL A 310 31.68 13.47 -18.85
N ALA A 311 31.34 12.50 -18.02
CA ALA A 311 30.00 12.32 -17.44
C ALA A 311 30.08 11.49 -16.16
N TYR A 312 28.94 11.33 -15.48
CA TYR A 312 28.78 10.48 -14.32
C TYR A 312 27.56 9.55 -14.52
N ALA A 313 27.77 8.27 -14.27
CA ALA A 313 26.66 7.30 -14.26
C ALA A 313 26.12 7.13 -12.83
N VAL A 314 24.80 7.19 -12.66
CA VAL A 314 24.11 6.80 -11.43
C VAL A 314 23.48 5.44 -11.66
N PRO A 315 24.04 4.35 -11.08
CA PRO A 315 23.54 2.99 -11.30
C PRO A 315 22.12 2.81 -10.82
N ASP A 316 21.26 2.19 -11.64
CA ASP A 316 19.90 1.87 -11.28
C ASP A 316 19.78 0.43 -10.72
N HIS A 317 19.79 0.31 -9.41
CA HIS A 317 19.55 -0.95 -8.68
C HIS A 317 18.11 -1.07 -8.15
N GLY A 318 17.17 -0.32 -8.75
CA GLY A 318 15.77 -0.35 -8.39
C GLY A 318 15.38 0.57 -7.23
N SER A 319 16.23 1.54 -6.89
CA SER A 319 15.89 2.53 -5.87
C SER A 319 14.75 3.44 -6.33
N PRO A 320 13.68 3.62 -5.54
CA PRO A 320 12.64 4.59 -5.86
C PRO A 320 13.17 6.05 -5.84
N ASN A 321 14.31 6.31 -5.22
CA ASN A 321 14.92 7.65 -5.15
C ASN A 321 15.41 8.15 -6.52
N MET A 322 15.51 7.29 -7.54
CA MET A 322 15.90 7.71 -8.89
C MET A 322 14.95 8.76 -9.47
N ILE A 323 13.63 8.67 -9.19
CA ILE A 323 12.69 9.68 -9.66
C ILE A 323 12.93 11.04 -8.99
N THR A 324 13.18 11.03 -7.68
CA THR A 324 13.51 12.25 -6.95
C THR A 324 14.80 12.89 -7.49
N LEU A 325 15.82 12.06 -7.72
CA LEU A 325 17.08 12.55 -8.33
C LEU A 325 16.82 13.24 -9.68
N ARG A 326 15.96 12.66 -10.53
CA ARG A 326 15.66 13.26 -11.83
C ARG A 326 14.98 14.62 -11.69
N TYR A 327 14.03 14.76 -10.74
CA TYR A 327 13.37 16.06 -10.50
C TYR A 327 14.30 17.08 -9.81
N GLU A 328 15.19 16.66 -8.93
CA GLU A 328 16.24 17.54 -8.36
C GLU A 328 17.16 18.07 -9.48
N LEU A 329 17.42 17.25 -10.52
CA LEU A 329 18.23 17.60 -11.70
C LEU A 329 17.39 18.09 -12.88
N LYS A 330 16.21 18.70 -12.67
CA LYS A 330 15.26 19.08 -13.74
C LYS A 330 15.88 20.00 -14.82
N GLY A 331 16.84 20.84 -14.48
CA GLY A 331 17.54 21.73 -15.39
C GLY A 331 18.74 21.10 -16.12
N VAL A 332 19.05 19.83 -15.82
CA VAL A 332 20.20 19.12 -16.38
C VAL A 332 19.75 18.17 -17.49
N ASN A 333 20.53 18.08 -18.57
CA ASN A 333 20.30 17.10 -19.63
C ASN A 333 20.74 15.71 -19.18
N VAL A 334 19.85 14.97 -18.52
CA VAL A 334 20.07 13.61 -18.04
C VAL A 334 19.63 12.62 -19.11
N LYS A 335 20.47 11.62 -19.40
CA LYS A 335 20.14 10.50 -20.29
C LYS A 335 19.91 9.22 -19.48
N ILE A 336 19.12 8.30 -20.03
CA ILE A 336 18.90 6.96 -19.50
C ILE A 336 19.56 5.96 -20.46
N VAL A 337 20.37 5.04 -19.92
CA VAL A 337 20.98 3.98 -20.75
C VAL A 337 20.00 2.83 -20.99
N GLU A 338 19.94 2.33 -22.22
CA GLU A 338 19.01 1.30 -22.64
C GLU A 338 19.56 -0.12 -22.48
N ALA A 339 20.87 -0.26 -22.30
CA ALA A 339 21.55 -1.53 -22.08
C ALA A 339 22.67 -1.37 -21.04
N SER A 340 23.00 -2.47 -20.37
CA SER A 340 24.11 -2.48 -19.41
C SER A 340 25.46 -2.30 -20.10
N PHE A 341 26.38 -1.58 -19.45
CA PHE A 341 27.76 -1.41 -19.92
C PHE A 341 28.77 -1.45 -18.77
N LYS A 342 30.06 -1.49 -19.07
CA LYS A 342 31.12 -1.46 -18.07
C LYS A 342 31.74 -0.07 -17.98
N ALA A 343 31.84 0.44 -16.76
CA ALA A 343 32.65 1.63 -16.42
C ALA A 343 33.78 1.18 -15.50
N GLY A 344 34.94 0.85 -16.10
CA GLY A 344 36.01 0.16 -15.39
C GLY A 344 35.57 -1.18 -14.82
N ALA A 345 35.70 -1.40 -13.52
CA ALA A 345 35.27 -2.61 -12.83
C ALA A 345 33.77 -2.64 -12.52
N VAL A 346 33.07 -1.49 -12.62
CA VAL A 346 31.66 -1.36 -12.25
C VAL A 346 30.77 -1.68 -13.44
N THR A 347 29.73 -2.49 -13.22
CA THR A 347 28.64 -2.69 -14.20
C THR A 347 27.58 -1.64 -13.97
N ILE A 348 27.27 -0.86 -15.00
CA ILE A 348 26.19 0.12 -15.00
C ILE A 348 24.98 -0.56 -15.67
N PRO A 349 23.88 -0.79 -14.93
CA PRO A 349 22.69 -1.44 -15.47
C PRO A 349 21.93 -0.58 -16.48
N ALA A 350 21.07 -1.22 -17.30
CA ALA A 350 20.04 -0.50 -18.05
C ALA A 350 19.14 0.29 -17.09
N GLY A 351 18.65 1.47 -17.51
CA GLY A 351 17.88 2.37 -16.64
C GLY A 351 18.72 3.36 -15.85
N SER A 352 20.04 3.18 -15.79
CA SER A 352 20.96 4.10 -15.09
C SER A 352 20.97 5.47 -15.75
N PHE A 353 21.13 6.52 -14.94
CA PHE A 353 21.23 7.87 -15.43
C PHE A 353 22.67 8.18 -15.83
N VAL A 354 22.84 8.95 -16.91
CA VAL A 354 24.09 9.57 -17.32
C VAL A 354 23.93 11.08 -17.23
N VAL A 355 24.73 11.68 -16.35
CA VAL A 355 24.68 13.10 -16.01
C VAL A 355 25.98 13.75 -16.54
N PRO A 356 25.94 14.88 -17.29
CA PRO A 356 27.13 15.53 -17.81
C PRO A 356 28.05 16.02 -16.69
N ALA A 357 29.35 16.00 -16.91
CA ALA A 357 30.35 16.40 -15.91
C ALA A 357 30.17 17.86 -15.43
N SER A 358 29.62 18.74 -16.26
CA SER A 358 29.29 20.12 -15.89
C SER A 358 28.27 20.25 -14.75
N ALA A 359 27.45 19.20 -14.48
CA ALA A 359 26.47 19.18 -13.42
C ALA A 359 26.90 18.38 -12.17
N LEU A 360 28.23 18.13 -12.01
CA LEU A 360 28.74 17.34 -10.88
C LEU A 360 28.34 17.90 -9.52
N ASN A 361 28.33 19.20 -9.31
CA ASN A 361 27.96 19.79 -8.02
C ASN A 361 26.52 19.54 -7.66
N ASP A 362 25.60 19.70 -8.61
CA ASP A 362 24.18 19.44 -8.43
C ASP A 362 23.93 17.93 -8.20
N LEU A 363 24.60 17.09 -9.00
CA LEU A 363 24.55 15.64 -8.83
C LEU A 363 25.05 15.22 -7.45
N LYS A 364 26.20 15.73 -7.01
CA LYS A 364 26.77 15.41 -5.70
C LYS A 364 25.83 15.79 -4.55
N ALA A 365 25.24 16.96 -4.60
CA ALA A 365 24.29 17.42 -3.58
C ALA A 365 23.06 16.52 -3.53
N ALA A 366 22.43 16.25 -4.68
CA ALA A 366 21.23 15.45 -4.77
C ALA A 366 21.49 13.95 -4.44
N ALA A 367 22.51 13.34 -5.03
CA ALA A 367 22.81 11.92 -4.85
C ALA A 367 23.21 11.60 -3.40
N THR A 368 24.00 12.47 -2.74
CA THR A 368 24.34 12.30 -1.32
C THR A 368 23.09 12.33 -0.43
N LYS A 369 22.20 13.30 -0.66
CA LYS A 369 20.91 13.41 0.06
C LYS A 369 20.04 12.17 -0.09
N LEU A 370 20.07 11.56 -1.29
CA LEU A 370 19.24 10.42 -1.67
C LEU A 370 19.92 9.06 -1.44
N ALA A 371 21.16 9.05 -0.92
CA ALA A 371 21.97 7.85 -0.73
C ALA A 371 22.13 7.02 -2.03
N LEU A 372 22.40 7.71 -3.15
CA LEU A 372 22.68 7.11 -4.45
C LEU A 372 24.17 7.26 -4.78
N ASP A 373 24.71 6.24 -5.45
CA ASP A 373 26.09 6.26 -5.92
C ASP A 373 26.22 6.96 -7.28
N ALA A 374 27.39 7.51 -7.57
CA ALA A 374 27.73 8.02 -8.88
C ALA A 374 29.14 7.59 -9.28
N VAL A 375 29.30 7.06 -10.48
CA VAL A 375 30.54 6.52 -11.05
C VAL A 375 31.03 7.46 -12.15
N ALA A 376 32.27 7.90 -12.06
CA ALA A 376 32.89 8.76 -13.07
C ALA A 376 33.11 8.00 -14.39
N LEU A 377 32.77 8.63 -15.50
CA LEU A 377 32.96 8.11 -16.85
C LEU A 377 34.06 8.95 -17.58
N THR A 378 35.10 8.28 -18.04
CA THR A 378 36.19 8.90 -18.83
C THR A 378 35.87 8.99 -20.33
N ALA A 379 34.85 8.28 -20.79
CA ALA A 379 34.30 8.34 -22.13
C ALA A 379 32.75 8.23 -22.09
N GLN A 380 32.09 8.73 -23.12
CA GLN A 380 30.66 8.56 -23.25
C GLN A 380 30.31 7.06 -23.42
N PRO A 381 29.17 6.58 -22.83
CA PRO A 381 28.72 5.23 -23.07
C PRO A 381 28.50 4.95 -24.57
N THR A 382 28.87 3.75 -25.00
CA THR A 382 28.66 3.31 -26.39
C THR A 382 27.29 2.65 -26.62
N VAL A 383 26.54 2.41 -25.55
CA VAL A 383 25.17 1.88 -25.61
C VAL A 383 24.17 2.97 -25.97
N ALA A 384 23.03 2.57 -26.54
CA ALA A 384 21.94 3.50 -26.81
C ALA A 384 21.44 4.17 -25.53
N MET A 385 21.03 5.44 -25.65
CA MET A 385 20.50 6.25 -24.57
C MET A 385 19.37 7.12 -25.09
N HIS A 386 18.36 7.35 -24.25
CA HIS A 386 17.32 8.33 -24.50
C HIS A 386 17.27 9.42 -23.42
N ASP A 387 16.52 10.49 -23.68
CA ASP A 387 16.36 11.58 -22.73
C ASP A 387 15.50 11.16 -21.54
N ALA A 388 15.95 11.42 -20.32
CA ALA A 388 15.13 11.32 -19.12
C ALA A 388 14.16 12.53 -19.05
N ALA A 389 13.20 12.58 -19.97
CA ALA A 389 12.23 13.68 -20.05
C ALA A 389 11.29 13.66 -18.83
N LEU A 390 10.79 14.82 -18.44
CA LEU A 390 9.84 14.98 -17.33
C LEU A 390 8.46 15.31 -17.89
N PRO A 391 7.44 14.46 -17.68
CA PRO A 391 6.08 14.72 -18.15
C PRO A 391 5.35 15.75 -17.30
N ARG A 392 4.33 16.39 -17.88
CA ARG A 392 3.28 17.09 -17.16
C ARG A 392 2.26 16.05 -16.71
N VAL A 393 2.19 15.77 -15.40
CA VAL A 393 1.40 14.68 -14.83
C VAL A 393 0.10 15.21 -14.27
N ALA A 394 -1.02 14.53 -14.58
CA ALA A 394 -2.29 14.70 -13.89
C ALA A 394 -2.69 13.41 -13.15
N ILE A 395 -3.25 13.55 -11.96
CA ILE A 395 -3.91 12.48 -11.22
C ILE A 395 -5.42 12.74 -11.26
N TYR A 396 -6.18 11.83 -11.89
CA TYR A 396 -7.63 11.93 -11.90
C TYR A 396 -8.23 11.37 -10.61
N SER A 397 -9.10 12.15 -9.97
CA SER A 397 -9.88 11.77 -8.81
C SER A 397 -11.37 11.84 -9.08
N THR A 398 -12.11 10.83 -8.67
CA THR A 398 -13.55 10.94 -8.46
C THR A 398 -13.83 11.73 -7.18
N TRP A 399 -15.01 12.31 -7.06
CA TRP A 399 -15.43 13.00 -5.83
C TRP A 399 -15.84 12.00 -4.73
N GLY A 400 -16.34 10.83 -5.12
CA GLY A 400 -16.85 9.82 -4.21
C GLY A 400 -15.81 8.82 -3.68
N GLY A 401 -14.63 8.74 -4.29
CA GLY A 401 -13.59 7.74 -3.92
C GLY A 401 -12.20 8.35 -3.86
N THR A 402 -11.75 8.78 -2.69
CA THR A 402 -10.54 9.59 -2.53
C THR A 402 -9.39 8.90 -1.80
N GLN A 403 -9.63 7.75 -1.16
CA GLN A 403 -8.63 7.11 -0.28
C GLN A 403 -7.37 6.67 -1.05
N ASP A 404 -7.51 5.87 -2.10
CA ASP A 404 -6.36 5.40 -2.88
C ASP A 404 -5.70 6.52 -3.68
N VAL A 405 -6.49 7.51 -4.15
CA VAL A 405 -5.97 8.75 -4.74
C VAL A 405 -5.07 9.47 -3.75
N GLY A 406 -5.47 9.56 -2.47
CA GLY A 406 -4.68 10.14 -1.40
C GLY A 406 -3.34 9.44 -1.20
N TRP A 407 -3.30 8.11 -1.30
CA TRP A 407 -2.03 7.35 -1.18
C TRP A 407 -1.09 7.58 -2.37
N VAL A 408 -1.63 7.70 -3.59
CA VAL A 408 -0.81 8.06 -4.77
C VAL A 408 -0.24 9.47 -4.61
N ARG A 409 -1.06 10.44 -4.21
CA ARG A 409 -0.63 11.81 -3.94
C ARG A 409 0.46 11.83 -2.86
N TYR A 410 0.24 11.15 -1.75
CA TYR A 410 1.24 11.04 -0.69
C TYR A 410 2.57 10.48 -1.20
N ALA A 411 2.54 9.42 -2.02
CA ALA A 411 3.75 8.87 -2.61
C ALA A 411 4.46 9.90 -3.51
N PHE A 412 3.72 10.60 -4.37
CA PHE A 412 4.28 11.61 -5.25
C PHE A 412 4.88 12.78 -4.47
N ASP A 413 4.18 13.26 -3.43
CA ASP A 413 4.69 14.31 -2.53
C ASP A 413 5.99 13.87 -1.84
N GLN A 414 6.07 12.63 -1.33
CA GLN A 414 7.26 12.11 -0.65
C GLN A 414 8.47 11.99 -1.58
N TYR A 415 8.25 11.67 -2.87
CA TYR A 415 9.31 11.55 -3.87
C TYR A 415 9.52 12.81 -4.70
N GLY A 416 8.78 13.89 -4.41
CA GLY A 416 8.92 15.17 -5.10
C GLY A 416 8.49 15.13 -6.57
N VAL A 417 7.51 14.28 -6.92
CA VAL A 417 6.92 14.20 -8.26
C VAL A 417 5.81 15.23 -8.39
N PRO A 418 5.94 16.28 -9.21
CA PRO A 418 4.89 17.27 -9.42
C PRO A 418 3.69 16.65 -10.17
N TYR A 419 2.50 17.06 -9.80
CA TYR A 419 1.26 16.67 -10.46
C TYR A 419 0.15 17.69 -10.27
N ASP A 420 -0.81 17.71 -11.18
CA ASP A 420 -2.09 18.36 -11.00
C ASP A 420 -3.14 17.33 -10.57
N LEU A 421 -3.86 17.61 -9.48
CA LEU A 421 -5.04 16.84 -9.12
C LEU A 421 -6.23 17.34 -9.94
N ILE A 422 -6.78 16.46 -10.79
CA ILE A 422 -7.89 16.81 -11.68
C ILE A 422 -9.14 16.00 -11.37
N PHE A 423 -10.28 16.63 -11.58
CA PHE A 423 -11.60 16.04 -11.41
C PHE A 423 -12.38 16.11 -12.75
N LYS A 424 -13.62 15.60 -12.73
CA LYS A 424 -14.49 15.61 -13.91
C LYS A 424 -14.56 17.00 -14.58
N GLU A 425 -14.51 18.09 -13.82
CA GLU A 425 -14.60 19.46 -14.33
C GLU A 425 -13.46 19.77 -15.30
N ARG A 426 -12.22 19.33 -14.97
CA ARG A 426 -11.08 19.51 -15.88
C ARG A 426 -11.18 18.58 -17.08
N VAL A 427 -11.63 17.34 -16.89
CA VAL A 427 -11.79 16.38 -17.99
C VAL A 427 -12.84 16.85 -18.99
N LEU A 428 -14.01 17.29 -18.52
CA LEU A 428 -15.12 17.78 -19.34
C LEU A 428 -14.80 19.06 -20.12
N LYS A 429 -13.82 19.84 -19.64
CA LYS A 429 -13.34 21.03 -20.37
C LYS A 429 -12.61 20.64 -21.66
N GLY A 430 -12.13 19.41 -21.78
CA GLY A 430 -11.40 18.93 -22.95
C GLY A 430 -9.99 19.51 -23.08
N ASP A 431 -9.40 19.33 -24.28
CA ASP A 431 -8.05 19.78 -24.61
C ASP A 431 -6.98 19.33 -23.57
N LEU A 432 -7.05 18.05 -23.19
CA LEU A 432 -6.20 17.50 -22.12
C LEU A 432 -4.73 17.41 -22.54
N HIS A 433 -4.47 17.08 -23.82
CA HIS A 433 -3.10 16.88 -24.32
C HIS A 433 -2.29 18.18 -24.38
N SER A 434 -2.94 19.34 -24.53
CA SER A 434 -2.25 20.64 -24.44
C SER A 434 -1.66 20.91 -23.05
N SER A 435 -2.25 20.33 -22.00
CA SER A 435 -1.87 20.56 -20.60
C SER A 435 -1.06 19.39 -19.99
N TYR A 436 -1.32 18.16 -20.41
CA TYR A 436 -0.77 16.95 -19.80
C TYR A 436 -0.14 16.02 -20.82
N ASP A 437 0.93 15.34 -20.41
CA ASP A 437 1.58 14.28 -21.15
C ASP A 437 1.19 12.89 -20.60
N LEU A 438 0.88 12.84 -19.30
CA LEU A 438 0.46 11.63 -18.60
C LEU A 438 -0.74 11.90 -17.68
N ILE A 439 -1.78 11.08 -17.81
CA ILE A 439 -2.92 11.06 -16.89
C ILE A 439 -2.96 9.72 -16.18
N LEU A 440 -2.87 9.77 -14.85
CA LEU A 440 -2.94 8.60 -13.98
C LEU A 440 -4.32 8.50 -13.34
N ILE A 441 -4.96 7.33 -13.48
CA ILE A 441 -6.21 6.99 -12.79
C ILE A 441 -5.87 5.95 -11.70
N PRO A 442 -5.79 6.35 -10.42
CA PRO A 442 -5.55 5.45 -9.31
C PRO A 442 -6.66 4.40 -9.14
N ASN A 443 -6.40 3.38 -8.32
CA ASN A 443 -7.40 2.40 -7.90
C ASN A 443 -8.44 3.10 -7.00
N GLN A 444 -9.63 3.43 -7.49
CA GLN A 444 -10.57 4.30 -6.76
C GLN A 444 -12.05 3.98 -6.91
N ALA A 445 -12.43 3.07 -7.77
CA ALA A 445 -13.83 2.72 -8.01
C ALA A 445 -14.00 1.20 -8.02
N ARG A 446 -15.20 0.73 -7.66
CA ARG A 446 -15.51 -0.72 -7.65
C ARG A 446 -15.51 -1.35 -9.04
N ASN A 447 -15.81 -0.57 -10.07
CA ASN A 447 -15.85 -0.98 -11.48
C ASN A 447 -15.80 0.24 -12.39
N ALA A 448 -15.62 0.02 -13.68
CA ALA A 448 -15.52 1.09 -14.68
C ALA A 448 -16.75 2.00 -14.72
N LYS A 449 -17.95 1.46 -14.54
CA LYS A 449 -19.19 2.26 -14.54
C LYS A 449 -19.19 3.26 -13.37
N THR A 450 -18.83 2.84 -12.17
CA THR A 450 -18.77 3.75 -11.00
C THR A 450 -17.64 4.76 -11.12
N LEU A 451 -16.55 4.44 -11.81
CA LEU A 451 -15.51 5.43 -12.13
C LEU A 451 -16.05 6.57 -13.01
N VAL A 452 -16.90 6.24 -13.98
CA VAL A 452 -17.44 7.21 -14.95
C VAL A 452 -18.63 7.98 -14.38
N THR A 453 -19.51 7.33 -13.60
CA THR A 453 -20.74 7.95 -13.07
C THR A 453 -20.54 8.62 -11.72
N ASP A 454 -19.53 8.23 -10.95
CA ASP A 454 -19.17 8.74 -9.61
C ASP A 454 -20.39 8.81 -8.67
N ILE A 455 -20.56 9.91 -7.95
CA ILE A 455 -21.73 10.18 -7.10
C ILE A 455 -22.97 10.32 -7.99
N PRO A 456 -24.05 9.56 -7.75
CA PRO A 456 -25.25 9.66 -8.56
C PRO A 456 -25.81 11.09 -8.66
N LYS A 457 -26.22 11.48 -9.87
CA LYS A 457 -26.78 12.79 -10.11
C LYS A 457 -28.05 13.01 -9.28
N GLY A 458 -28.02 14.01 -8.40
CA GLY A 458 -29.17 14.42 -7.61
C GLY A 458 -30.08 15.42 -8.35
N LYS A 459 -31.24 15.72 -7.75
CA LYS A 459 -32.14 16.79 -8.23
C LYS A 459 -31.60 18.18 -7.94
N ILE A 460 -30.80 18.31 -6.89
CA ILE A 460 -30.18 19.56 -6.42
C ILE A 460 -28.67 19.39 -6.55
N PRO A 461 -27.94 20.38 -7.11
CA PRO A 461 -26.49 20.36 -7.13
C PRO A 461 -25.90 20.24 -5.72
N LEU A 462 -24.85 19.45 -5.59
CA LEU A 462 -24.08 19.30 -4.36
C LEU A 462 -22.76 20.05 -4.53
N ALA A 463 -22.73 21.30 -4.09
CA ALA A 463 -21.56 22.16 -4.22
C ALA A 463 -20.48 21.81 -3.22
N TYR A 464 -19.22 21.83 -3.67
CA TYR A 464 -18.01 21.77 -2.85
C TYR A 464 -17.13 22.98 -3.17
N THR A 465 -17.55 24.14 -2.70
CA THR A 465 -16.90 25.43 -2.97
C THR A 465 -16.65 26.20 -1.69
N LYS A 466 -15.60 27.00 -1.67
CA LYS A 466 -15.28 27.90 -0.56
C LYS A 466 -16.30 29.04 -0.48
N THR A 467 -16.86 29.25 0.70
CA THR A 467 -17.78 30.34 0.97
C THR A 467 -17.43 30.98 2.32
N ASP A 468 -17.99 32.15 2.63
CA ASP A 468 -17.80 32.81 3.93
C ASP A 468 -18.23 31.92 5.10
N LYS A 469 -19.27 31.12 4.91
CA LYS A 469 -19.77 30.17 5.90
C LYS A 469 -18.89 28.91 6.00
N PHE A 470 -18.34 28.44 4.87
CA PHE A 470 -17.55 27.21 4.76
C PHE A 470 -16.16 27.53 4.19
N LYS A 471 -15.30 28.06 5.06
CA LYS A 471 -13.98 28.62 4.67
C LYS A 471 -12.98 27.57 4.20
N PHE A 472 -13.16 26.29 4.56
CA PHE A 472 -12.25 25.18 4.26
C PHE A 472 -12.76 24.28 3.12
N LEU A 473 -14.00 24.46 2.65
CA LEU A 473 -14.43 23.78 1.44
C LEU A 473 -13.66 24.33 0.24
N GLY A 474 -13.38 23.46 -0.73
CA GLY A 474 -12.65 23.81 -1.93
C GLY A 474 -11.13 23.70 -1.84
N ASP A 475 -10.53 23.41 -0.67
CA ASP A 475 -9.09 23.24 -0.53
C ASP A 475 -8.57 21.94 -1.20
N TYR A 476 -9.40 20.88 -1.23
CA TYR A 476 -9.09 19.63 -1.93
C TYR A 476 -9.31 19.75 -3.45
N GLY A 477 -10.33 20.47 -3.86
CA GLY A 477 -10.78 20.77 -5.20
C GLY A 477 -12.03 21.62 -5.11
N SER A 478 -12.54 22.15 -6.22
CA SER A 478 -13.74 22.99 -6.22
C SER A 478 -14.70 22.57 -7.33
N SER A 479 -15.98 22.42 -6.99
CA SER A 479 -17.04 22.09 -7.94
C SER A 479 -18.36 22.71 -7.48
N GLU A 480 -19.12 23.24 -8.42
CA GLU A 480 -20.51 23.68 -8.19
C GLU A 480 -21.48 22.50 -8.02
N ASP A 481 -21.09 21.31 -8.51
CA ASP A 481 -21.85 20.08 -8.35
C ASP A 481 -20.94 18.86 -8.47
N ILE A 482 -20.59 18.22 -7.35
CA ILE A 482 -19.74 17.03 -7.32
C ILE A 482 -20.44 15.75 -7.82
N THR A 483 -21.73 15.81 -8.17
CA THR A 483 -22.50 14.65 -8.63
C THR A 483 -22.39 14.42 -10.13
N GLY A 484 -22.64 13.20 -10.61
CA GLY A 484 -22.79 12.87 -12.04
C GLY A 484 -21.52 12.46 -12.77
N GLY A 485 -20.36 12.43 -12.13
CA GLY A 485 -19.10 11.94 -12.70
C GLY A 485 -18.68 12.61 -14.03
N MET A 486 -17.72 12.00 -14.75
CA MET A 486 -17.27 12.51 -16.05
C MET A 486 -18.20 12.14 -17.22
N GLY A 487 -19.03 11.09 -17.06
CA GLY A 487 -19.97 10.65 -18.10
C GLY A 487 -19.31 10.23 -19.42
N ALA A 488 -20.14 10.02 -20.46
CA ALA A 488 -19.64 9.64 -21.79
C ALA A 488 -18.76 10.73 -22.44
N GLN A 489 -19.03 12.00 -22.17
CA GLN A 489 -18.21 13.10 -22.67
C GLN A 489 -16.78 13.02 -22.11
N GLY A 490 -16.62 12.79 -20.81
CA GLY A 490 -15.29 12.68 -20.22
C GLY A 490 -14.52 11.44 -20.71
N VAL A 491 -15.22 10.33 -20.97
CA VAL A 491 -14.63 9.15 -21.63
C VAL A 491 -14.07 9.53 -23.00
N ALA A 492 -14.85 10.23 -23.82
CA ALA A 492 -14.41 10.66 -25.15
C ALA A 492 -13.20 11.61 -25.08
N GLU A 493 -13.14 12.50 -24.09
CA GLU A 493 -11.99 13.41 -23.93
C GLU A 493 -10.71 12.65 -23.48
N LEU A 494 -10.82 11.61 -22.64
CA LEU A 494 -9.69 10.75 -22.26
C LEU A 494 -9.24 9.89 -23.45
N GLN A 495 -10.16 9.36 -24.25
CA GLN A 495 -9.81 8.66 -25.47
C GLN A 495 -9.06 9.58 -26.45
N LYS A 496 -9.59 10.77 -26.71
CA LYS A 496 -8.95 11.78 -27.55
C LYS A 496 -7.56 12.19 -27.04
N PHE A 497 -7.40 12.35 -25.73
CA PHE A 497 -6.10 12.61 -25.10
C PHE A 497 -5.07 11.52 -25.48
N THR A 498 -5.47 10.25 -25.37
CA THR A 498 -4.60 9.13 -25.72
C THR A 498 -4.33 9.10 -27.22
N GLU A 499 -5.36 9.23 -28.06
CA GLU A 499 -5.20 9.23 -29.54
C GLU A 499 -4.26 10.34 -30.04
N GLN A 500 -4.15 11.46 -29.32
CA GLN A 500 -3.27 12.59 -29.64
C GLN A 500 -1.83 12.43 -29.15
N GLY A 501 -1.46 11.30 -28.52
CA GLY A 501 -0.11 11.04 -28.03
C GLY A 501 0.04 11.07 -26.51
N GLY A 502 -1.04 11.21 -25.75
CA GLY A 502 -1.02 11.16 -24.29
C GLY A 502 -0.84 9.73 -23.76
N LEU A 503 -0.22 9.63 -22.61
CA LEU A 503 -0.06 8.36 -21.86
C LEU A 503 -1.15 8.25 -20.78
N LEU A 504 -2.06 7.30 -20.95
CA LEU A 504 -3.10 6.99 -19.96
C LEU A 504 -2.63 5.81 -19.10
N VAL A 505 -2.55 5.99 -17.79
CA VAL A 505 -2.14 4.95 -16.84
C VAL A 505 -3.28 4.65 -15.89
N THR A 506 -3.61 3.37 -15.68
CA THR A 506 -4.65 2.93 -14.77
C THR A 506 -4.14 1.90 -13.78
N LEU A 507 -4.61 1.94 -12.53
CA LEU A 507 -4.19 1.06 -11.45
C LEU A 507 -5.36 0.24 -10.89
N GLY A 508 -5.12 -1.05 -10.64
CA GLY A 508 -6.06 -1.94 -9.97
C GLY A 508 -7.42 -2.01 -10.68
N THR A 509 -8.49 -1.80 -9.94
CA THR A 509 -9.86 -1.83 -10.47
C THR A 509 -10.15 -0.76 -11.52
N SER A 510 -9.42 0.36 -11.53
CA SER A 510 -9.56 1.37 -12.57
C SER A 510 -9.09 0.88 -13.95
N SER A 511 -8.34 -0.23 -14.01
CA SER A 511 -7.94 -0.87 -15.27
C SER A 511 -9.08 -1.58 -16.00
N PHE A 512 -10.27 -1.70 -15.40
CA PHE A 512 -11.49 -2.05 -16.14
C PHE A 512 -11.95 -0.94 -17.08
N PHE A 513 -11.58 0.30 -16.83
CA PHE A 513 -12.11 1.47 -17.54
C PHE A 513 -11.74 1.50 -19.04
N PRO A 514 -10.47 1.37 -19.46
CA PRO A 514 -10.13 1.47 -20.88
C PRO A 514 -10.81 0.42 -21.77
N PRO A 515 -10.88 -0.88 -21.43
CA PRO A 515 -11.58 -1.87 -22.25
C PRO A 515 -13.10 -1.73 -22.18
N ASP A 516 -13.69 -1.54 -20.98
CA ASP A 516 -15.16 -1.50 -20.83
C ASP A 516 -15.80 -0.32 -21.54
N PHE A 517 -15.05 0.78 -21.74
CA PHE A 517 -15.51 1.97 -22.45
C PHE A 517 -14.92 2.13 -23.85
N GLY A 518 -14.27 1.07 -24.39
CA GLY A 518 -13.84 1.03 -25.79
C GLY A 518 -12.58 1.84 -26.12
N ILE A 519 -11.84 2.35 -25.12
CA ILE A 519 -10.54 3.02 -25.36
C ILE A 519 -9.52 2.02 -25.88
N THR A 520 -9.57 0.76 -25.38
CA THR A 520 -8.73 -0.35 -25.83
C THR A 520 -9.59 -1.46 -26.42
N PRO A 521 -10.16 -1.29 -27.64
CA PRO A 521 -11.25 -2.12 -28.17
C PRO A 521 -10.84 -3.57 -28.50
N ARG A 522 -9.55 -3.88 -28.52
CA ARG A 522 -9.03 -5.24 -28.75
C ARG A 522 -8.71 -6.00 -27.47
N ILE A 523 -9.05 -5.43 -26.33
CA ILE A 523 -8.83 -6.03 -25.02
C ILE A 523 -10.19 -6.13 -24.32
N ASP A 524 -10.57 -7.34 -23.92
CA ASP A 524 -11.75 -7.56 -23.09
C ASP A 524 -11.34 -7.66 -21.63
N SER A 525 -12.14 -7.06 -20.76
CA SER A 525 -12.02 -7.25 -19.32
C SER A 525 -12.83 -8.45 -18.86
N GLY A 526 -12.22 -9.28 -18.02
CA GLY A 526 -12.88 -10.38 -17.33
C GLY A 526 -12.80 -10.19 -15.82
N THR A 527 -13.67 -10.86 -15.10
CA THR A 527 -13.68 -10.90 -13.63
C THR A 527 -13.46 -12.32 -13.13
N THR A 528 -13.06 -12.45 -11.88
CA THR A 528 -13.02 -13.73 -11.16
C THR A 528 -14.42 -14.26 -10.85
N THR A 529 -14.52 -15.55 -10.57
CA THR A 529 -15.81 -16.16 -10.14
C THR A 529 -16.12 -15.81 -8.68
N PRO A 530 -17.37 -16.03 -8.22
CA PRO A 530 -17.72 -15.85 -6.81
C PRO A 530 -16.98 -16.77 -5.81
N ARG A 531 -16.27 -17.79 -6.31
CA ARG A 531 -15.42 -18.66 -5.48
C ARG A 531 -14.03 -18.09 -5.23
N PHE A 532 -13.61 -17.14 -6.05
CA PHE A 532 -12.33 -16.47 -5.87
C PHE A 532 -12.39 -15.52 -4.69
N TYR A 533 -11.43 -15.67 -3.79
CA TYR A 533 -11.29 -14.80 -2.64
C TYR A 533 -9.82 -14.48 -2.40
N ALA A 534 -9.44 -13.21 -2.46
CA ALA A 534 -8.05 -12.76 -2.34
C ALA A 534 -7.99 -11.36 -1.71
N PRO A 535 -8.06 -11.26 -0.39
CA PRO A 535 -8.01 -9.98 0.31
C PRO A 535 -6.56 -9.50 0.40
N GLY A 536 -6.05 -8.91 -0.68
CA GLY A 536 -4.74 -8.29 -0.77
C GLY A 536 -3.54 -9.20 -0.44
N PRO A 537 -3.47 -10.44 -0.93
CA PRO A 537 -2.26 -11.25 -0.80
C PRO A 537 -1.12 -10.68 -1.64
N ILE A 538 0.10 -11.05 -1.28
CA ILE A 538 1.29 -10.83 -2.10
C ILE A 538 1.47 -12.08 -2.96
N VAL A 539 1.48 -11.91 -4.27
CA VAL A 539 1.62 -12.97 -5.26
C VAL A 539 2.86 -12.78 -6.11
N GLU A 540 3.32 -13.85 -6.71
CA GLU A 540 4.38 -13.81 -7.70
C GLU A 540 3.84 -13.30 -9.04
N ALA A 541 4.61 -12.45 -9.72
CA ALA A 541 4.37 -12.06 -11.11
C ALA A 541 5.63 -12.24 -11.94
N GLU A 542 5.49 -12.80 -13.13
CA GLU A 542 6.56 -13.03 -14.11
C GLU A 542 6.67 -11.83 -15.04
N ILE A 543 7.85 -11.27 -15.18
CA ILE A 543 8.17 -10.22 -16.15
C ILE A 543 8.40 -10.90 -17.51
N THR A 544 7.49 -10.70 -18.46
CA THR A 544 7.55 -11.31 -19.79
C THR A 544 8.40 -10.53 -20.78
N GLN A 545 8.55 -9.22 -20.57
CA GLN A 545 9.34 -8.32 -21.42
C GLN A 545 10.37 -7.54 -20.59
N ARG A 546 11.41 -8.22 -20.15
CA ARG A 546 12.43 -7.70 -19.21
C ARG A 546 13.17 -6.46 -19.68
N THR A 547 13.20 -6.22 -20.99
CA THR A 547 13.89 -5.08 -21.60
C THR A 547 13.04 -3.82 -21.69
N ASN A 548 11.74 -3.94 -21.39
CA ASN A 548 10.86 -2.79 -21.38
C ASN A 548 11.28 -1.80 -20.27
N PRO A 549 11.37 -0.50 -20.56
CA PRO A 549 11.81 0.52 -19.59
C PRO A 549 11.04 0.55 -18.27
N ILE A 550 9.80 0.08 -18.22
CA ILE A 550 9.03 -0.05 -16.96
C ILE A 550 9.76 -0.93 -15.94
N PHE A 551 10.58 -1.88 -16.40
CA PHE A 551 11.32 -2.81 -15.53
C PHE A 551 12.78 -2.44 -15.29
N TYR A 552 13.22 -1.24 -15.62
CA TYR A 552 14.56 -0.79 -15.24
C TYR A 552 14.74 -0.85 -13.71
N GLY A 553 15.87 -1.40 -13.27
CA GLY A 553 16.15 -1.67 -11.85
C GLY A 553 15.53 -2.95 -11.29
N TYR A 554 14.90 -3.79 -12.15
CA TYR A 554 14.45 -5.15 -11.81
C TYR A 554 15.38 -6.16 -12.48
N THR A 555 16.11 -6.93 -11.68
CA THR A 555 17.05 -7.96 -12.16
C THR A 555 16.43 -9.35 -12.18
N GLU A 556 15.39 -9.57 -11.39
CA GLU A 556 14.69 -10.83 -11.25
C GLU A 556 13.73 -11.09 -12.44
N SER A 557 13.48 -12.36 -12.75
CA SER A 557 12.48 -12.76 -13.75
C SER A 557 11.05 -12.76 -13.18
N THR A 558 10.94 -12.92 -11.87
CA THR A 558 9.68 -12.87 -11.13
C THR A 558 9.81 -11.89 -9.96
N ILE A 559 8.74 -11.19 -9.66
CA ILE A 559 8.70 -10.21 -8.57
C ILE A 559 7.45 -10.40 -7.71
N PRO A 560 7.53 -10.09 -6.41
CA PRO A 560 6.35 -10.02 -5.58
C PRO A 560 5.53 -8.78 -5.96
N VAL A 561 4.21 -8.98 -6.13
CA VAL A 561 3.25 -7.91 -6.38
C VAL A 561 2.01 -8.10 -5.51
N ARG A 562 1.35 -7.00 -5.20
CA ARG A 562 0.11 -7.05 -4.47
C ARG A 562 -1.08 -7.26 -5.39
N TRP A 563 -1.89 -8.29 -5.14
CA TRP A 563 -3.18 -8.45 -5.80
C TRP A 563 -4.15 -7.33 -5.36
N ALA A 564 -4.79 -6.66 -6.33
CA ALA A 564 -5.66 -5.51 -6.08
C ALA A 564 -7.03 -5.59 -6.76
N GLY A 565 -7.45 -6.79 -7.19
CA GLY A 565 -8.78 -6.98 -7.79
C GLY A 565 -8.96 -6.37 -9.18
N GLY A 566 -7.88 -6.13 -9.91
CA GLY A 566 -7.94 -5.65 -11.30
C GLY A 566 -8.52 -6.70 -12.27
N PRO A 567 -8.78 -6.31 -13.53
CA PRO A 567 -9.39 -7.17 -14.54
C PRO A 567 -8.52 -8.37 -14.92
N LEU A 568 -9.18 -9.46 -15.30
CA LEU A 568 -8.55 -10.60 -15.98
C LEU A 568 -8.65 -10.38 -17.48
N PHE A 569 -7.66 -9.71 -18.06
CA PHE A 569 -7.68 -9.37 -19.49
C PHE A 569 -7.71 -10.59 -20.40
N ARG A 570 -8.46 -10.47 -21.50
CA ARG A 570 -8.52 -11.38 -22.63
C ARG A 570 -8.17 -10.62 -23.90
N MET A 571 -7.32 -11.18 -24.70
CA MET A 571 -6.87 -10.58 -25.96
C MET A 571 -6.41 -11.66 -26.93
N GLU A 572 -6.30 -11.32 -28.21
CA GLU A 572 -5.82 -12.21 -29.24
C GLU A 572 -4.36 -12.66 -28.98
N PRO A 573 -3.96 -13.90 -29.42
CA PRO A 573 -2.65 -14.45 -29.10
C PRO A 573 -1.46 -13.56 -29.48
N GLU A 574 -1.51 -12.90 -30.62
CA GLU A 574 -0.41 -12.05 -31.10
C GLU A 574 -0.31 -10.77 -30.25
N GLN A 575 -1.44 -10.12 -29.97
CA GLN A 575 -1.50 -8.98 -29.08
C GLN A 575 -1.07 -9.35 -27.66
N ASN A 576 -1.45 -10.55 -27.20
CA ASN A 576 -1.03 -11.06 -25.91
C ASN A 576 0.50 -11.16 -25.77
N LYS A 577 1.22 -11.48 -26.86
CA LYS A 577 2.69 -11.53 -26.86
C LYS A 577 3.33 -10.14 -26.85
N SER A 578 2.75 -9.17 -27.58
CA SER A 578 3.31 -7.83 -27.74
C SER A 578 2.99 -6.92 -26.55
N ASP A 579 1.75 -6.98 -26.05
CA ASP A 579 1.21 -5.98 -25.13
C ASP A 579 1.32 -6.40 -23.65
N VAL A 580 1.41 -7.71 -23.35
CA VAL A 580 1.55 -8.17 -21.97
C VAL A 580 3.00 -8.07 -21.51
N LEU A 581 3.23 -7.24 -20.53
CA LEU A 581 4.56 -6.99 -19.95
C LEU A 581 4.84 -7.83 -18.70
N MET A 582 3.78 -8.25 -17.99
CA MET A 582 3.88 -9.06 -16.77
C MET A 582 2.66 -9.97 -16.64
N ARG A 583 2.84 -11.19 -16.09
CA ARG A 583 1.81 -12.21 -15.89
C ARG A 583 1.83 -12.78 -14.49
N TYR A 584 0.69 -13.28 -14.06
CA TYR A 584 0.61 -14.18 -12.91
C TYR A 584 0.95 -15.60 -13.34
N PRO A 585 1.96 -16.28 -12.75
CA PRO A 585 2.25 -17.68 -13.06
C PRO A 585 1.11 -18.61 -12.60
N GLY A 586 0.41 -18.24 -11.51
CA GLY A 586 -0.74 -18.94 -10.97
C GLY A 586 -0.41 -20.20 -10.18
N GLY A 587 -1.46 -20.79 -9.61
CA GLY A 587 -1.35 -21.95 -8.72
C GLY A 587 -0.96 -21.56 -7.29
N ASP A 588 -1.08 -22.50 -6.36
CA ASP A 588 -0.86 -22.25 -4.91
C ASP A 588 0.54 -21.72 -4.57
N LYS A 589 1.54 -22.11 -5.37
CA LYS A 589 2.92 -21.65 -5.16
C LYS A 589 3.13 -20.18 -5.54
N ALA A 590 2.22 -19.59 -6.30
CA ALA A 590 2.29 -18.19 -6.65
C ALA A 590 1.89 -17.25 -5.50
N VAL A 591 1.24 -17.77 -4.45
CA VAL A 591 0.91 -16.99 -3.25
C VAL A 591 2.12 -16.95 -2.35
N LEU A 592 2.80 -15.81 -2.33
CA LEU A 592 4.01 -15.62 -1.53
C LEU A 592 3.71 -15.33 -0.06
N SER A 593 2.61 -14.63 0.22
CA SER A 593 2.14 -14.32 1.56
C SER A 593 0.65 -13.98 1.53
N GLY A 594 -0.06 -14.30 2.60
CA GLY A 594 -1.50 -14.05 2.75
C GLY A 594 -2.36 -15.18 2.19
N LEU A 595 -3.62 -14.86 1.91
CA LEU A 595 -4.66 -15.81 1.52
C LEU A 595 -5.17 -15.52 0.11
N MET A 596 -5.24 -16.56 -0.72
CA MET A 596 -5.91 -16.54 -2.02
C MET A 596 -6.58 -17.89 -2.26
N ASN A 597 -7.90 -17.91 -2.28
CA ASN A 597 -8.69 -19.07 -2.72
C ASN A 597 -8.99 -18.92 -4.21
N GLY A 598 -8.81 -19.99 -4.99
CA GLY A 598 -9.02 -19.96 -6.45
C GLY A 598 -7.85 -19.36 -7.24
N ALA A 599 -6.61 -19.51 -6.78
CA ALA A 599 -5.40 -18.99 -7.42
C ALA A 599 -5.24 -19.42 -8.92
N ASP A 600 -5.86 -20.52 -9.31
CA ASP A 600 -5.85 -20.97 -10.72
C ASP A 600 -6.60 -20.04 -11.67
N GLU A 601 -7.54 -19.22 -11.18
CA GLU A 601 -8.27 -18.28 -12.02
C GLU A 601 -7.40 -17.17 -12.59
N ILE A 602 -6.31 -16.83 -11.89
CA ILE A 602 -5.34 -15.80 -12.36
C ILE A 602 -4.19 -16.40 -13.15
N LYS A 603 -4.08 -17.73 -13.25
CA LYS A 603 -2.98 -18.40 -13.94
C LYS A 603 -2.83 -17.96 -15.39
N GLY A 604 -1.63 -17.49 -15.75
CA GLY A 604 -1.31 -16.99 -17.07
C GLY A 604 -1.98 -15.66 -17.44
N ARG A 605 -2.77 -15.06 -16.53
CA ARG A 605 -3.41 -13.76 -16.78
C ARG A 605 -2.42 -12.64 -16.69
N ALA A 606 -2.67 -11.58 -17.48
CA ALA A 606 -1.83 -10.39 -17.46
C ALA A 606 -1.92 -9.65 -16.13
N ALA A 607 -0.78 -9.28 -15.58
CA ALA A 607 -0.65 -8.40 -14.40
C ALA A 607 -0.36 -6.95 -14.82
N LEU A 608 0.26 -6.76 -15.98
CA LEU A 608 0.55 -5.46 -16.59
C LEU A 608 0.43 -5.57 -18.11
N VAL A 609 -0.32 -4.64 -18.68
CA VAL A 609 -0.52 -4.52 -20.13
C VAL A 609 -0.18 -3.10 -20.57
N LYS A 610 0.53 -3.00 -21.71
CA LYS A 610 0.76 -1.75 -22.43
C LYS A 610 0.26 -1.92 -23.86
N THR A 611 -0.58 -1.02 -24.35
CA THR A 611 -1.12 -1.08 -25.70
C THR A 611 -1.19 0.31 -26.32
N SER A 612 -0.98 0.40 -27.64
CA SER A 612 -1.03 1.65 -28.38
C SER A 612 -2.48 2.02 -28.75
N VAL A 613 -2.82 3.29 -28.63
CA VAL A 613 -4.12 3.87 -29.00
C VAL A 613 -3.87 5.18 -29.72
N GLY A 614 -4.11 5.21 -31.05
CA GLY A 614 -3.76 6.35 -31.89
C GLY A 614 -2.26 6.60 -31.89
N GLN A 615 -1.84 7.81 -31.48
CA GLN A 615 -0.44 8.20 -31.34
C GLN A 615 0.11 8.01 -29.90
N GLY A 616 -0.75 7.66 -28.92
CA GLY A 616 -0.39 7.49 -27.52
C GLY A 616 -0.51 6.04 -27.07
N GLU A 617 -0.45 5.87 -25.78
CA GLU A 617 -0.40 4.56 -25.13
C GLU A 617 -1.31 4.48 -23.91
N VAL A 618 -1.77 3.27 -23.61
CA VAL A 618 -2.48 2.93 -22.39
C VAL A 618 -1.66 1.89 -21.63
N VAL A 619 -1.32 2.19 -20.37
CA VAL A 619 -0.65 1.26 -19.45
C VAL A 619 -1.64 0.89 -18.36
N MET A 620 -1.95 -0.40 -18.25
CA MET A 620 -2.96 -0.93 -17.32
C MET A 620 -2.32 -1.90 -16.34
N PHE A 621 -2.18 -1.48 -15.09
CA PHE A 621 -1.78 -2.35 -13.99
C PHE A 621 -3.02 -3.02 -13.39
N THR A 622 -3.11 -4.34 -13.43
CA THR A 622 -4.15 -5.08 -12.69
C THR A 622 -3.83 -5.15 -11.19
N THR A 623 -2.57 -4.87 -10.83
CA THR A 623 -2.09 -4.66 -9.45
C THR A 623 -2.31 -3.20 -9.04
N ASN A 624 -2.05 -2.90 -7.76
CA ASN A 624 -1.90 -1.51 -7.31
C ASN A 624 -0.46 -1.25 -6.87
N PRO A 625 0.44 -0.82 -7.77
CA PRO A 625 1.84 -0.63 -7.46
C PRO A 625 2.12 0.48 -6.44
N ILE A 626 1.13 1.33 -6.14
CA ILE A 626 1.24 2.36 -5.09
C ILE A 626 0.15 2.13 -4.04
N TRP A 627 0.33 1.08 -3.23
CA TRP A 627 -0.62 0.71 -2.19
C TRP A 627 -0.18 1.21 -0.82
N ARG A 628 -0.98 2.07 -0.20
CA ARG A 628 -0.94 2.51 1.22
C ARG A 628 0.48 2.76 1.78
N TRP A 629 1.43 3.24 0.96
CA TRP A 629 2.83 3.44 1.34
C TRP A 629 3.52 2.14 1.84
N GLN A 630 3.09 0.99 1.37
CA GLN A 630 3.59 -0.32 1.83
C GLN A 630 4.47 -1.03 0.80
N ASN A 631 4.01 -1.17 -0.44
CA ASN A 631 4.69 -1.97 -1.46
C ASN A 631 5.73 -1.17 -2.26
N ILE A 632 6.66 -0.55 -1.56
CA ILE A 632 7.70 0.33 -2.14
C ILE A 632 8.49 -0.34 -3.26
N GLY A 633 8.63 -1.68 -3.20
CA GLY A 633 9.28 -2.47 -4.24
C GLY A 633 8.59 -2.40 -5.61
N GLU A 634 7.26 -2.11 -5.65
CA GLU A 634 6.49 -1.95 -6.89
C GLU A 634 6.46 -0.49 -7.39
N PHE A 635 6.68 0.50 -6.52
CA PHE A 635 6.63 1.94 -6.88
C PHE A 635 7.50 2.25 -8.09
N ARG A 636 8.64 1.55 -8.20
CA ARG A 636 9.59 1.78 -9.28
C ARG A 636 8.99 1.53 -10.66
N MET A 637 8.05 0.59 -10.84
CA MET A 637 7.36 0.39 -12.12
C MET A 637 6.56 1.62 -12.52
N MET A 638 5.82 2.22 -11.58
CA MET A 638 5.08 3.47 -11.84
C MET A 638 6.03 4.64 -12.12
N PHE A 639 7.11 4.77 -11.34
CA PHE A 639 8.11 5.82 -11.53
C PHE A 639 8.87 5.67 -12.84
N ASN A 640 9.17 4.44 -13.26
CA ASN A 640 9.75 4.16 -14.57
C ASN A 640 8.79 4.50 -15.71
N THR A 641 7.48 4.26 -15.54
CA THR A 641 6.46 4.69 -16.50
C THR A 641 6.48 6.21 -16.68
N ILE A 642 6.68 6.97 -15.61
CA ILE A 642 6.82 8.44 -15.67
C ILE A 642 8.14 8.84 -16.33
N LEU A 643 9.27 8.26 -15.90
CA LEU A 643 10.61 8.63 -16.37
C LEU A 643 10.85 8.30 -17.85
N ASN A 644 10.15 7.29 -18.37
CA ASN A 644 10.31 6.77 -19.73
C ASN A 644 9.05 6.98 -20.60
N TYR A 645 8.17 7.93 -20.26
CA TYR A 645 6.85 8.08 -20.89
C TYR A 645 6.89 8.30 -22.42
N LYS A 646 8.02 8.74 -22.97
CA LYS A 646 8.24 8.87 -24.43
C LYS A 646 8.97 7.68 -25.06
N SER A 647 9.33 6.70 -24.25
CA SER A 647 10.32 5.68 -24.63
C SER A 647 9.90 4.27 -24.20
N LEU A 648 8.59 4.07 -23.94
CA LEU A 648 8.09 2.77 -23.49
C LEU A 648 8.11 1.68 -24.58
N ASP A 649 8.25 2.07 -25.87
CA ASP A 649 8.36 1.16 -27.02
C ASP A 649 9.79 0.82 -27.43
N ILE A 650 10.78 1.33 -26.70
CA ILE A 650 12.19 1.05 -27.02
C ILE A 650 12.43 -0.47 -26.93
N GLN A 651 12.78 -1.05 -28.09
CA GLN A 651 13.33 -2.41 -28.18
C GLN A 651 14.85 -2.27 -28.11
N PRO A 652 15.56 -2.91 -27.15
CA PRO A 652 16.99 -2.88 -27.13
C PRO A 652 17.53 -3.42 -28.47
N ALA A 653 18.51 -2.76 -29.02
CA ALA A 653 19.21 -3.25 -30.20
C ALA A 653 19.70 -4.68 -29.90
N VAL A 654 19.27 -5.66 -30.69
CA VAL A 654 19.76 -7.03 -30.61
C VAL A 654 21.28 -6.95 -30.79
N PRO A 655 22.10 -7.46 -29.84
CA PRO A 655 23.53 -7.48 -30.05
C PRO A 655 23.82 -8.13 -31.38
N ALA A 656 24.54 -7.45 -32.28
CA ALA A 656 25.02 -8.04 -33.51
C ALA A 656 25.69 -9.37 -33.14
N LYS A 657 25.20 -10.49 -33.63
CA LYS A 657 25.90 -11.78 -33.49
C LYS A 657 27.35 -11.53 -33.92
N ALA A 658 28.30 -11.67 -33.00
CA ALA A 658 29.70 -11.74 -33.38
C ALA A 658 29.83 -12.83 -34.43
N MET A 659 30.18 -12.41 -35.68
CA MET A 659 30.50 -13.34 -36.74
C MET A 659 31.82 -14.05 -36.42
#